data_902b5128227bd7f8b6b3e145ea58d02f
#
_entry.id   902b5128227bd7f8b6b3e145ea58d02f
#
_cell.length_a   1.000
_cell.length_b   1.000
_cell.length_c   1.000
_cell.angle_alpha   90.00
_cell.angle_beta   90.00
_cell.angle_gamma   90.00
#
_symmetry.space_group_name_H-M   'P 1'
#
loop_
_entity.id
_entity.type
_entity.pdbx_description
1 polymer ?
#
loop_
_entity_poly.entity_id
_entity_poly.type
_entity_poly.pdbx_seq_one_letter_code
_entity_poly.pdbx_strand_id
1 'polypeptide(L)'
;MVMKNVVKKNQKIPYLFLLMLFCCLMASAQSGITVRGTVFDNNGETVIGASVVLKGNNSIGTISDIDGNFMLTVPNENPTLIVSFVGMKTKEVKATSKGLIKITLEDDSQQLEEVVVVGYGQQKKASVVGAITQTTGKVLERAAGVSDIGAALTGNLPGVVTTQGTGMPGEEEPKITIRGASSWNNNEDPLVLVDGIERPMSSVDISSVQSISVLKDASATAVYGVKGANGVILVTTKRGTEGSAKIDVGFNATLKSPSKLPNKYDSYDALMFRNTAIEHELALRPDSWEYIRPQSFIENYRNQTTIEQRERYPNVDWQKALFKDNTMSYNANINISGGTKFVKYFASADYVHEGDLFRTYDNGRGYNSGYGYDRINVRSNLDFNITKTTVLKVNLAGSNAIRKAPWSNTGNSEWQIGQQWSGAYNIAPDVFLPQYSDGSWGMYPLVSNTTNSAENISLGGTMQVTTTRINTDFTLEQDLKFITKGLSARATVSWDNVFVENNRGINDLYNSAQHKWIDPDTGQERYEQSYDTNNGFDWTQGVNWSTSPGAVDNSQTVRNLYYQAQLNWVRSFGKHNVTAMGLFSRQENARGSVMPTYREDWAFRTTYNWADRYFIEYNGAYNGSEKFSKENRFAFFNSGAIGWMVSEEPFMKFLKERRILDMLKIRASYGEIGDDNVKTRWLYMNQWAYGGTSSLDVDRGESPYTWYRESAVGNSDVHWEKVKKLNFGIDYSFLDGLFAGSVEVFRDKRTDILVGGSDRAIPSYFGTTAVTANLGKVRTKGYELELRINKTFSNKMRVWANMSMTHAENKILEKD
;
A
#
# COMPACT_ATOMS: atom_id res chain seq x y z
N MET A 1 35.22 -35.31 -18.06
CA MET A 1 35.52 -36.37 -17.07
C MET A 1 35.31 -35.89 -15.64
N VAL A 2 34.19 -35.19 -15.36
CA VAL A 2 33.83 -34.64 -14.01
C VAL A 2 32.34 -34.76 -13.71
N MET A 3 31.63 -35.68 -14.36
CA MET A 3 30.17 -35.87 -14.13
C MET A 3 29.79 -37.31 -13.69
N LYS A 4 30.59 -37.98 -12.87
CA LYS A 4 30.25 -39.33 -12.38
C LYS A 4 30.21 -39.53 -10.86
N ASN A 5 30.35 -38.47 -10.04
CA ASN A 5 30.47 -38.64 -8.56
C ASN A 5 29.38 -37.96 -7.73
N VAL A 6 28.23 -37.56 -8.28
CA VAL A 6 27.14 -36.89 -7.49
C VAL A 6 25.97 -37.83 -7.21
N VAL A 7 25.91 -39.05 -7.71
CA VAL A 7 24.71 -39.93 -7.56
C VAL A 7 24.82 -40.92 -6.39
N LYS A 8 25.85 -40.86 -5.54
CA LYS A 8 26.01 -41.86 -4.43
C LYS A 8 25.76 -41.38 -2.99
N LYS A 9 25.12 -40.22 -2.78
CA LYS A 9 24.92 -39.68 -1.41
C LYS A 9 23.48 -39.55 -0.92
N ASN A 10 22.47 -40.02 -1.67
CA ASN A 10 21.04 -39.82 -1.29
C ASN A 10 20.29 -41.13 -0.92
N GLN A 11 20.98 -42.17 -0.41
CA GLN A 11 20.29 -43.38 0.05
C GLN A 11 19.95 -43.43 1.55
N LYS A 12 20.15 -42.37 2.31
CA LYS A 12 19.82 -42.37 3.78
C LYS A 12 18.51 -41.66 4.14
N ILE A 13 17.85 -40.98 3.20
CA ILE A 13 16.59 -40.23 3.46
C ILE A 13 15.38 -41.13 3.68
N PRO A 14 15.18 -42.28 2.97
CA PRO A 14 14.02 -43.14 3.23
C PRO A 14 14.02 -43.84 4.60
N TYR A 15 15.18 -44.08 5.19
CA TYR A 15 15.26 -44.71 6.51
C TYR A 15 14.88 -43.77 7.66
N LEU A 16 15.12 -42.49 7.53
CA LEU A 16 14.70 -41.51 8.53
C LEU A 16 13.18 -41.28 8.52
N PHE A 17 12.58 -41.36 7.35
CA PHE A 17 11.11 -41.28 7.19
C PHE A 17 10.40 -42.56 7.73
N LEU A 18 11.00 -43.72 7.53
CA LEU A 18 10.50 -44.98 8.07
C LEU A 18 10.64 -45.10 9.60
N LEU A 19 11.72 -44.51 10.15
CA LEU A 19 11.92 -44.46 11.61
C LEU A 19 10.95 -43.47 12.27
N MET A 20 10.62 -42.35 11.63
CA MET A 20 9.58 -41.40 12.10
C MET A 20 8.18 -42.05 12.06
N LEU A 21 7.88 -42.85 11.03
CA LEU A 21 6.59 -43.56 10.92
C LEU A 21 6.46 -44.67 11.97
N PHE A 22 7.59 -45.30 12.37
CA PHE A 22 7.58 -46.37 13.40
C PHE A 22 7.45 -45.82 14.83
N CYS A 23 7.89 -44.61 15.10
CA CYS A 23 7.68 -43.91 16.37
C CYS A 23 6.22 -43.48 16.61
N CYS A 24 5.42 -43.33 15.56
CA CYS A 24 4.00 -43.00 15.69
C CYS A 24 3.10 -44.19 16.01
N LEU A 25 3.61 -45.43 15.99
CA LEU A 25 2.82 -46.64 16.24
C LEU A 25 2.88 -47.18 17.67
N MET A 26 3.64 -46.51 18.58
CA MET A 26 3.69 -46.86 20.00
C MET A 26 2.88 -45.85 20.86
N ALA A 27 1.67 -45.49 20.43
CA ALA A 27 0.70 -44.79 21.29
C ALA A 27 -0.01 -45.87 22.15
N SER A 28 0.42 -45.97 23.41
CA SER A 28 -0.22 -46.78 24.45
C SER A 28 -1.70 -46.43 24.55
N ALA A 29 -2.58 -47.37 24.39
CA ALA A 29 -4.00 -47.24 24.65
C ALA A 29 -4.17 -46.97 26.15
N GLN A 30 -4.35 -45.72 26.55
CA GLN A 30 -4.84 -45.34 27.86
C GLN A 30 -6.32 -45.70 27.96
N SER A 31 -6.71 -46.56 28.90
CA SER A 31 -8.08 -46.87 29.23
C SER A 31 -8.75 -45.61 29.80
N GLY A 32 -9.42 -44.85 28.95
CA GLY A 32 -10.16 -43.65 29.34
C GLY A 32 -11.68 -43.91 29.32
N ILE A 33 -12.43 -43.14 30.07
CA ILE A 33 -13.89 -43.17 30.14
C ILE A 33 -14.43 -42.25 29.04
N THR A 34 -15.36 -42.74 28.23
CA THR A 34 -15.94 -41.97 27.14
C THR A 34 -17.16 -41.18 27.62
N VAL A 35 -17.09 -39.86 27.52
CA VAL A 35 -18.22 -38.95 27.77
C VAL A 35 -18.85 -38.56 26.45
N ARG A 36 -20.19 -38.56 26.40
CA ARG A 36 -20.98 -38.20 25.21
C ARG A 36 -21.98 -37.12 25.56
N GLY A 37 -22.23 -36.21 24.62
CA GLY A 37 -23.23 -35.13 24.80
C GLY A 37 -23.55 -34.42 23.52
N THR A 38 -24.52 -33.50 23.61
CA THR A 38 -24.95 -32.63 22.52
C THR A 38 -24.89 -31.18 22.96
N VAL A 39 -24.34 -30.30 22.13
CA VAL A 39 -24.25 -28.85 22.38
C VAL A 39 -25.38 -28.16 21.64
N PHE A 40 -26.14 -27.32 22.36
CA PHE A 40 -27.25 -26.51 21.86
C PHE A 40 -26.98 -25.03 22.09
N ASP A 41 -27.62 -24.18 21.32
CA ASP A 41 -27.73 -22.74 21.56
C ASP A 41 -28.96 -22.41 22.43
N ASN A 42 -29.17 -21.10 22.71
CA ASN A 42 -30.31 -20.60 23.48
C ASN A 42 -31.67 -20.86 22.81
N ASN A 43 -31.71 -21.13 21.51
CA ASN A 43 -32.92 -21.39 20.74
C ASN A 43 -33.23 -22.90 20.66
N GLY A 44 -32.35 -23.75 21.24
CA GLY A 44 -32.47 -25.20 21.19
C GLY A 44 -31.95 -25.84 19.90
N GLU A 45 -31.24 -25.06 19.06
CA GLU A 45 -30.57 -25.58 17.87
C GLU A 45 -29.20 -26.17 18.22
N THR A 46 -28.79 -27.21 17.49
CA THR A 46 -27.48 -27.86 17.68
C THR A 46 -26.34 -26.99 17.21
N VAL A 47 -25.27 -26.88 18.00
CA VAL A 47 -24.09 -26.08 17.69
C VAL A 47 -23.02 -26.99 17.07
N ILE A 48 -22.75 -26.77 15.79
CA ILE A 48 -21.74 -27.51 15.02
C ILE A 48 -20.36 -26.90 15.26
N GLY A 49 -19.34 -27.74 15.52
CA GLY A 49 -17.96 -27.24 15.69
C GLY A 49 -17.66 -26.56 17.04
N ALA A 50 -18.53 -26.74 18.05
CA ALA A 50 -18.22 -26.31 19.41
C ALA A 50 -17.03 -27.08 19.97
N SER A 51 -16.05 -26.37 20.52
CA SER A 51 -14.87 -26.96 21.15
C SER A 51 -15.24 -27.46 22.55
N VAL A 52 -14.97 -28.74 22.82
CA VAL A 52 -15.18 -29.40 24.10
C VAL A 52 -13.84 -29.93 24.60
N VAL A 53 -13.29 -29.33 25.67
CA VAL A 53 -11.97 -29.68 26.22
C VAL A 53 -12.03 -30.00 27.69
N LEU A 54 -11.14 -30.86 28.18
CA LEU A 54 -11.03 -31.18 29.58
C LEU A 54 -10.40 -30.04 30.39
N LYS A 55 -11.09 -29.61 31.45
CA LYS A 55 -10.53 -28.54 32.33
C LYS A 55 -9.20 -28.99 32.95
N GLY A 56 -8.15 -28.19 32.73
CA GLY A 56 -6.80 -28.47 33.24
C GLY A 56 -5.90 -29.28 32.28
N ASN A 57 -6.43 -29.79 31.17
CA ASN A 57 -5.64 -30.44 30.14
C ASN A 57 -6.23 -30.21 28.75
N ASN A 58 -5.84 -29.11 28.10
CA ASN A 58 -6.35 -28.70 26.80
C ASN A 58 -5.93 -29.61 25.63
N SER A 59 -5.03 -30.59 25.87
CA SER A 59 -4.64 -31.57 24.86
C SER A 59 -5.70 -32.71 24.73
N ILE A 60 -6.64 -32.79 25.68
CA ILE A 60 -7.76 -33.73 25.64
C ILE A 60 -9.01 -32.94 25.28
N GLY A 61 -9.41 -32.98 24.02
CA GLY A 61 -10.56 -32.26 23.51
C GLY A 61 -11.10 -32.86 22.22
N THR A 62 -12.32 -32.43 21.88
CA THR A 62 -13.02 -32.78 20.64
C THR A 62 -13.85 -31.60 20.18
N ILE A 63 -14.44 -31.70 18.98
CA ILE A 63 -15.42 -30.74 18.46
C ILE A 63 -16.76 -31.44 18.23
N SER A 64 -17.86 -30.68 18.37
CA SER A 64 -19.20 -31.22 18.07
C SER A 64 -19.38 -31.42 16.56
N ASP A 65 -20.06 -32.50 16.19
CA ASP A 65 -20.37 -32.84 14.79
C ASP A 65 -21.54 -32.00 14.21
N ILE A 66 -22.02 -32.38 13.02
CA ILE A 66 -23.10 -31.70 12.30
C ILE A 66 -24.43 -31.71 13.06
N ASP A 67 -24.65 -32.68 13.93
CA ASP A 67 -25.83 -32.81 14.80
C ASP A 67 -25.59 -32.25 16.20
N GLY A 68 -24.45 -31.51 16.40
CA GLY A 68 -24.02 -30.93 17.66
C GLY A 68 -23.53 -31.98 18.67
N ASN A 69 -23.37 -33.23 18.33
CA ASN A 69 -22.93 -34.31 19.22
C ASN A 69 -21.41 -34.31 19.36
N PHE A 70 -20.92 -34.62 20.53
CA PHE A 70 -19.51 -34.83 20.79
C PHE A 70 -19.25 -36.12 21.56
N MET A 71 -18.07 -36.66 21.36
CA MET A 71 -17.56 -37.82 22.10
C MET A 71 -16.13 -37.54 22.52
N LEU A 72 -15.82 -37.60 23.82
CA LEU A 72 -14.52 -37.32 24.37
C LEU A 72 -14.09 -38.38 25.37
N THR A 73 -12.92 -38.95 25.17
CA THR A 73 -12.34 -39.94 26.12
C THR A 73 -11.48 -39.20 27.13
N VAL A 74 -11.78 -39.37 28.42
CA VAL A 74 -11.17 -38.65 29.54
C VAL A 74 -10.63 -39.61 30.59
N PRO A 75 -9.59 -39.24 31.36
CA PRO A 75 -8.99 -40.17 32.33
C PRO A 75 -9.75 -40.32 33.67
N ASN A 76 -10.75 -39.43 33.94
CA ASN A 76 -11.42 -39.34 35.22
C ASN A 76 -12.95 -39.61 35.11
N GLU A 77 -13.60 -40.18 36.14
CA GLU A 77 -15.03 -40.51 36.14
C GLU A 77 -15.98 -39.29 36.15
N ASN A 78 -15.55 -38.15 36.71
CA ASN A 78 -16.37 -36.95 36.81
C ASN A 78 -15.57 -35.74 36.27
N PRO A 79 -15.29 -35.67 34.95
CA PRO A 79 -14.51 -34.59 34.38
C PRO A 79 -15.31 -33.28 34.35
N THR A 80 -14.65 -32.17 34.54
CA THR A 80 -15.21 -30.86 34.18
C THR A 80 -14.78 -30.54 32.76
N LEU A 81 -15.75 -30.38 31.89
CA LEU A 81 -15.54 -29.96 30.50
C LEU A 81 -15.69 -28.46 30.35
N ILE A 82 -14.86 -27.84 29.55
CA ILE A 82 -14.98 -26.48 29.10
C ILE A 82 -15.50 -26.52 27.66
N VAL A 83 -16.70 -25.98 27.45
CA VAL A 83 -17.35 -25.92 26.16
C VAL A 83 -17.40 -24.49 25.67
N SER A 84 -16.86 -24.25 24.48
CA SER A 84 -16.80 -22.92 23.88
C SER A 84 -17.12 -22.97 22.39
N PHE A 85 -17.75 -21.89 21.91
CA PHE A 85 -18.03 -21.67 20.50
C PHE A 85 -17.90 -20.18 20.19
N VAL A 86 -17.53 -19.84 18.96
CA VAL A 86 -17.35 -18.44 18.55
C VAL A 86 -18.69 -17.70 18.63
N GLY A 87 -18.74 -16.60 19.41
CA GLY A 87 -19.97 -15.84 19.63
C GLY A 87 -20.86 -16.35 20.75
N MET A 88 -20.42 -17.35 21.53
CA MET A 88 -21.14 -17.87 22.68
C MET A 88 -20.28 -17.83 23.94
N LYS A 89 -20.93 -17.67 25.11
CA LYS A 89 -20.24 -17.70 26.41
C LYS A 89 -19.68 -19.08 26.69
N THR A 90 -18.40 -19.13 27.02
CA THR A 90 -17.76 -20.37 27.46
C THR A 90 -18.44 -20.91 28.72
N LYS A 91 -18.80 -22.18 28.72
CA LYS A 91 -19.49 -22.86 29.83
C LYS A 91 -18.68 -24.02 30.37
N GLU A 92 -18.56 -24.06 31.70
CA GLU A 92 -17.99 -25.20 32.40
C GLU A 92 -19.10 -26.17 32.81
N VAL A 93 -18.97 -27.45 32.45
CA VAL A 93 -19.96 -28.46 32.72
C VAL A 93 -19.29 -29.69 33.38
N LYS A 94 -19.80 -30.10 34.52
CA LYS A 94 -19.40 -31.39 35.10
C LYS A 94 -20.08 -32.52 34.34
N ALA A 95 -19.29 -33.42 33.82
CA ALA A 95 -19.75 -34.51 32.98
C ALA A 95 -19.66 -35.85 33.73
N THR A 96 -20.57 -36.77 33.48
CA THR A 96 -20.56 -38.14 34.01
C THR A 96 -20.56 -39.12 32.84
N SER A 97 -19.98 -40.29 33.05
CA SER A 97 -19.94 -41.36 32.06
C SER A 97 -21.31 -42.05 31.85
N LYS A 98 -22.27 -41.76 32.69
CA LYS A 98 -23.62 -42.40 32.64
C LYS A 98 -24.66 -41.46 32.04
N GLY A 99 -24.76 -41.39 30.71
CA GLY A 99 -25.83 -40.68 29.99
C GLY A 99 -25.33 -39.65 28.98
N LEU A 100 -26.23 -39.19 28.11
CA LEU A 100 -26.01 -38.10 27.16
C LEU A 100 -26.15 -36.77 27.88
N ILE A 101 -25.12 -35.92 27.79
CA ILE A 101 -25.09 -34.60 28.43
C ILE A 101 -25.62 -33.58 27.43
N LYS A 102 -26.65 -32.84 27.83
CA LYS A 102 -27.17 -31.71 27.07
C LYS A 102 -26.50 -30.40 27.58
N ILE A 103 -25.79 -29.70 26.71
CA ILE A 103 -25.07 -28.47 27.05
C ILE A 103 -25.68 -27.35 26.23
N THR A 104 -26.29 -26.36 26.88
CA THR A 104 -26.78 -25.17 26.20
C THR A 104 -25.76 -24.03 26.42
N LEU A 105 -25.22 -23.46 25.35
CA LEU A 105 -24.39 -22.28 25.35
C LEU A 105 -25.29 -21.06 25.19
N GLU A 106 -25.02 -20.03 25.98
CA GLU A 106 -25.66 -18.72 25.85
C GLU A 106 -24.91 -17.87 24.85
N ASP A 107 -25.64 -17.11 24.04
CA ASP A 107 -25.03 -16.11 23.18
C ASP A 107 -24.18 -15.15 24.02
N ASP A 108 -22.94 -14.96 23.62
CA ASP A 108 -22.12 -13.90 24.18
C ASP A 108 -22.56 -12.58 23.56
N SER A 109 -23.61 -11.98 24.18
CA SER A 109 -24.13 -10.67 23.82
C SER A 109 -23.20 -9.52 24.23
N GLN A 110 -22.02 -9.83 24.78
CA GLN A 110 -20.94 -8.86 24.75
C GLN A 110 -20.56 -8.69 23.28
N GLN A 111 -21.12 -7.69 22.62
CA GLN A 111 -20.46 -7.06 21.47
C GLN A 111 -18.99 -7.00 21.84
N LEU A 112 -18.13 -7.72 21.10
CA LEU A 112 -16.68 -7.55 21.19
C LEU A 112 -16.46 -6.05 21.12
N GLU A 113 -16.09 -5.44 22.25
CA GLU A 113 -15.86 -3.99 22.32
C GLU A 113 -14.82 -3.69 21.25
N GLU A 114 -15.26 -3.09 20.15
CA GLU A 114 -14.42 -2.78 19.01
C GLU A 114 -13.31 -1.84 19.49
N VAL A 115 -12.09 -2.34 19.53
CA VAL A 115 -10.90 -1.60 19.96
C VAL A 115 -10.25 -0.98 18.73
N VAL A 116 -10.00 0.31 18.80
CA VAL A 116 -9.31 1.07 17.74
C VAL A 116 -7.90 1.40 18.19
N VAL A 117 -6.93 1.21 17.33
CA VAL A 117 -5.57 1.72 17.55
C VAL A 117 -5.59 3.22 17.34
N VAL A 118 -5.25 3.97 18.37
CA VAL A 118 -5.29 5.43 18.39
C VAL A 118 -3.99 5.96 18.97
N GLY A 119 -3.25 6.69 18.17
CA GLY A 119 -1.95 7.14 18.58
C GLY A 119 -1.03 5.93 18.85
N TYR A 120 -0.27 6.00 19.91
CA TYR A 120 0.60 4.91 20.37
C TYR A 120 -0.08 3.97 21.37
N GLY A 121 -1.41 3.89 21.35
CA GLY A 121 -2.23 3.07 22.28
C GLY A 121 -3.46 2.47 21.63
N GLN A 122 -4.23 1.72 22.43
CA GLN A 122 -5.52 1.17 22.03
C GLN A 122 -6.63 1.81 22.88
N GLN A 123 -7.76 2.13 22.24
CA GLN A 123 -8.94 2.65 22.92
C GLN A 123 -10.19 1.91 22.47
N LYS A 124 -11.19 1.81 23.33
CA LYS A 124 -12.52 1.37 22.96
C LYS A 124 -13.09 2.36 21.93
N LYS A 125 -13.62 1.88 20.83
CA LYS A 125 -14.19 2.73 19.76
C LYS A 125 -15.22 3.73 20.31
N ALA A 126 -16.02 3.31 21.27
CA ALA A 126 -16.99 4.17 21.96
C ALA A 126 -16.34 5.36 22.67
N SER A 127 -15.10 5.22 23.17
CA SER A 127 -14.39 6.28 23.89
C SER A 127 -13.62 7.24 22.97
N VAL A 128 -13.40 6.88 21.71
CA VAL A 128 -12.65 7.71 20.74
C VAL A 128 -13.43 8.97 20.42
N VAL A 129 -12.81 10.14 20.53
CA VAL A 129 -13.40 11.45 20.22
C VAL A 129 -12.92 12.02 18.89
N GLY A 130 -11.70 11.65 18.47
CA GLY A 130 -11.13 12.06 17.19
C GLY A 130 -11.82 11.42 15.97
N ALA A 131 -11.65 12.02 14.79
CA ALA A 131 -12.15 11.49 13.53
C ALA A 131 -11.28 10.31 13.04
N ILE A 132 -11.72 9.09 13.31
CA ILE A 132 -11.02 7.87 12.99
C ILE A 132 -11.94 6.91 12.23
N THR A 133 -11.45 6.39 11.11
CA THR A 133 -12.09 5.28 10.40
C THR A 133 -11.20 4.06 10.43
N GLN A 134 -11.80 2.87 10.51
CA GLN A 134 -11.05 1.61 10.61
C GLN A 134 -11.65 0.56 9.68
N THR A 135 -10.78 -0.26 9.09
CA THR A 135 -11.13 -1.48 8.37
C THR A 135 -10.30 -2.66 8.88
N THR A 136 -10.77 -3.88 8.66
CA THR A 136 -10.04 -5.09 9.06
C THR A 136 -9.37 -5.74 7.87
N GLY A 137 -8.32 -6.54 8.12
CA GLY A 137 -7.64 -7.31 7.09
C GLY A 137 -8.60 -8.18 6.25
N LYS A 138 -9.62 -8.78 6.88
CA LYS A 138 -10.65 -9.57 6.17
C LYS A 138 -11.47 -8.79 5.15
N VAL A 139 -11.67 -7.48 5.36
CA VAL A 139 -12.34 -6.62 4.36
C VAL A 139 -11.41 -6.36 3.19
N LEU A 140 -10.12 -6.15 3.46
CA LEU A 140 -9.09 -5.91 2.45
C LEU A 140 -8.80 -7.16 1.62
N GLU A 141 -8.83 -8.35 2.22
CA GLU A 141 -8.68 -9.63 1.53
C GLU A 141 -9.75 -9.86 0.44
N ARG A 142 -10.90 -9.15 0.49
CA ARG A 142 -11.92 -9.18 -0.58
C ARG A 142 -11.46 -8.50 -1.87
N ALA A 143 -10.53 -7.58 -1.78
CA ALA A 143 -9.88 -6.97 -2.93
C ALA A 143 -8.79 -7.90 -3.53
N ALA A 144 -9.02 -9.21 -3.45
CA ALA A 144 -8.12 -10.24 -3.94
C ALA A 144 -7.53 -9.89 -5.31
N GLY A 145 -6.21 -10.07 -5.45
CA GLY A 145 -5.51 -9.83 -6.71
C GLY A 145 -4.91 -8.43 -6.87
N VAL A 146 -4.98 -7.58 -5.85
CA VAL A 146 -4.15 -6.38 -5.77
C VAL A 146 -2.88 -6.70 -4.98
N SER A 147 -1.77 -6.20 -5.45
CA SER A 147 -0.44 -6.42 -4.84
C SER A 147 -0.14 -5.44 -3.73
N ASP A 148 -0.86 -4.30 -3.69
CA ASP A 148 -0.64 -3.20 -2.75
C ASP A 148 -1.86 -2.97 -1.85
N ILE A 149 -1.59 -2.74 -0.55
CA ILE A 149 -2.63 -2.45 0.44
C ILE A 149 -3.36 -1.15 0.10
N GLY A 150 -2.66 -0.15 -0.42
CA GLY A 150 -3.26 1.13 -0.82
C GLY A 150 -4.34 0.96 -1.87
N ALA A 151 -4.12 0.08 -2.85
CA ALA A 151 -5.13 -0.28 -3.85
C ALA A 151 -6.34 -0.99 -3.22
N ALA A 152 -6.11 -1.86 -2.21
CA ALA A 152 -7.18 -2.51 -1.45
C ALA A 152 -8.01 -1.55 -0.58
N LEU A 153 -7.49 -0.37 -0.24
CA LEU A 153 -8.22 0.66 0.52
C LEU A 153 -9.26 1.41 -0.33
N THR A 154 -9.15 1.35 -1.65
CA THR A 154 -10.04 2.08 -2.58
C THR A 154 -11.51 1.80 -2.28
N GLY A 155 -12.28 2.84 -1.98
CA GLY A 155 -13.72 2.73 -1.68
C GLY A 155 -14.10 2.09 -0.33
N ASN A 156 -13.12 1.63 0.47
CA ASN A 156 -13.39 0.95 1.74
C ASN A 156 -13.42 1.88 2.97
N LEU A 157 -12.86 3.09 2.87
CA LEU A 157 -12.73 4.03 3.99
C LEU A 157 -13.20 5.43 3.61
N PRO A 158 -14.20 6.01 4.32
CA PRO A 158 -14.60 7.40 4.10
C PRO A 158 -13.45 8.36 4.43
N GLY A 159 -13.31 9.40 3.61
CA GLY A 159 -12.24 10.40 3.72
C GLY A 159 -10.93 10.03 3.04
N VAL A 160 -10.77 8.80 2.56
CA VAL A 160 -9.59 8.33 1.84
C VAL A 160 -9.88 8.34 0.35
N VAL A 161 -9.07 9.06 -0.40
CA VAL A 161 -9.10 9.10 -1.88
C VAL A 161 -7.82 8.45 -2.39
N THR A 162 -7.99 7.47 -3.24
CA THR A 162 -6.87 6.76 -3.89
C THR A 162 -6.91 7.04 -5.39
N THR A 163 -5.76 7.37 -5.97
CA THR A 163 -5.62 7.58 -7.41
C THR A 163 -4.48 6.71 -7.90
N GLN A 164 -4.80 5.76 -8.76
CA GLN A 164 -3.82 4.90 -9.40
C GLN A 164 -3.39 5.54 -10.73
N GLY A 165 -2.09 5.83 -10.84
CA GLY A 165 -1.52 6.47 -12.04
C GLY A 165 -1.26 5.50 -13.18
N THR A 166 -0.99 4.24 -12.84
CA THR A 166 -0.66 3.18 -13.80
C THR A 166 -1.16 1.82 -13.30
N GLY A 167 -1.43 0.89 -14.21
CA GLY A 167 -1.72 -0.52 -13.92
C GLY A 167 -0.56 -1.44 -14.25
N MET A 168 0.67 -0.90 -14.35
CA MET A 168 1.85 -1.69 -14.67
C MET A 168 2.26 -2.60 -13.52
N PRO A 169 2.71 -3.83 -13.83
CA PRO A 169 3.17 -4.76 -12.80
C PRO A 169 4.25 -4.16 -11.90
N GLY A 170 4.03 -4.20 -10.59
CA GLY A 170 4.93 -3.66 -9.57
C GLY A 170 4.97 -2.13 -9.43
N GLU A 171 4.11 -1.40 -10.14
CA GLU A 171 3.95 0.06 -10.05
C GLU A 171 2.51 0.47 -9.69
N GLU A 172 1.74 -0.46 -9.15
CA GLU A 172 0.33 -0.26 -8.80
C GLU A 172 0.11 0.52 -7.48
N GLU A 173 1.17 0.99 -6.80
CA GLU A 173 1.04 1.76 -5.56
C GLU A 173 0.27 3.06 -5.84
N PRO A 174 -0.95 3.22 -5.29
CA PRO A 174 -1.76 4.39 -5.57
C PRO A 174 -1.29 5.59 -4.76
N LYS A 175 -1.43 6.79 -5.33
CA LYS A 175 -1.35 8.02 -4.56
C LYS A 175 -2.57 8.09 -3.63
N ILE A 176 -2.33 8.26 -2.34
CA ILE A 176 -3.37 8.33 -1.32
C ILE A 176 -3.45 9.75 -0.78
N THR A 177 -4.64 10.29 -0.70
CA THR A 177 -4.91 11.56 -0.02
C THR A 177 -6.04 11.39 1.00
N ILE A 178 -5.93 12.08 2.13
CA ILE A 178 -6.96 12.09 3.17
C ILE A 178 -7.64 13.45 3.14
N ARG A 179 -8.97 13.46 2.86
CA ARG A 179 -9.77 14.69 2.73
C ARG A 179 -9.32 15.62 1.60
N GLY A 180 -8.68 15.07 0.56
CA GLY A 180 -8.20 15.77 -0.62
C GLY A 180 -6.89 16.51 -0.41
N ALA A 181 -6.43 17.18 -1.47
CA ALA A 181 -5.17 17.92 -1.49
C ALA A 181 -5.25 19.18 -0.63
N SER A 182 -4.32 19.36 0.31
CA SER A 182 -4.26 20.54 1.19
C SER A 182 -3.08 21.46 0.93
N SER A 183 -2.21 21.11 -0.03
CA SER A 183 -1.04 21.88 -0.44
C SER A 183 -0.85 21.76 -1.94
N TRP A 184 -0.07 22.69 -2.55
CA TRP A 184 0.36 22.57 -3.95
C TRP A 184 1.79 22.06 -4.11
N ASN A 185 2.50 21.78 -3.02
CA ASN A 185 3.92 21.37 -3.06
C ASN A 185 4.14 19.88 -3.37
N ASN A 186 3.13 19.16 -3.94
CA ASN A 186 3.19 17.75 -4.35
C ASN A 186 3.60 16.77 -3.23
N ASN A 187 3.49 17.13 -1.96
CA ASN A 187 3.75 16.25 -0.84
C ASN A 187 2.50 16.20 0.05
N GLU A 188 1.50 15.50 -0.45
CA GLU A 188 0.18 15.36 0.19
C GLU A 188 0.00 13.98 0.81
N ASP A 189 1.06 13.15 0.75
CA ASP A 189 1.00 11.78 1.22
C ASP A 189 0.76 11.74 2.74
N PRO A 190 -0.15 10.89 3.20
CA PRO A 190 -0.35 10.66 4.62
C PRO A 190 0.85 9.92 5.23
N LEU A 191 1.08 10.10 6.51
CA LEU A 191 2.05 9.30 7.25
C LEU A 191 1.54 7.86 7.36
N VAL A 192 2.29 6.90 6.85
CA VAL A 192 1.99 5.47 7.00
C VAL A 192 2.86 4.87 8.09
N LEU A 193 2.23 4.25 9.08
CA LEU A 193 2.90 3.57 10.18
C LEU A 193 2.52 2.09 10.21
N VAL A 194 3.50 1.21 10.08
CA VAL A 194 3.36 -0.23 10.26
C VAL A 194 3.84 -0.62 11.64
N ASP A 195 2.93 -1.07 12.50
CA ASP A 195 3.18 -1.37 13.92
C ASP A 195 3.84 -0.20 14.68
N GLY A 196 3.57 1.05 14.24
CA GLY A 196 4.09 2.28 14.85
C GLY A 196 5.38 2.83 14.23
N ILE A 197 5.95 2.17 13.22
CA ILE A 197 7.17 2.58 12.51
C ILE A 197 6.79 3.06 11.11
N GLU A 198 7.40 4.18 10.67
CA GLU A 198 7.17 4.74 9.35
C GLU A 198 7.74 3.84 8.26
N ARG A 199 6.84 3.29 7.43
CA ARG A 199 7.15 2.37 6.33
C ARG A 199 6.13 2.51 5.21
N PRO A 200 6.50 2.29 3.92
CA PRO A 200 5.53 2.26 2.84
C PRO A 200 4.56 1.07 2.98
N MET A 201 3.33 1.22 2.49
CA MET A 201 2.32 0.15 2.53
C MET A 201 2.75 -1.09 1.74
N SER A 202 3.51 -0.90 0.66
CA SER A 202 4.09 -1.97 -0.16
C SER A 202 5.07 -2.88 0.60
N SER A 203 5.47 -2.52 1.84
CA SER A 203 6.30 -3.36 2.71
C SER A 203 5.53 -4.43 3.50
N VAL A 204 4.20 -4.45 3.37
CA VAL A 204 3.33 -5.35 4.14
C VAL A 204 2.42 -6.10 3.18
N ASP A 205 2.26 -7.38 3.41
CA ASP A 205 1.29 -8.21 2.72
C ASP A 205 -0.10 -8.11 3.37
N ILE A 206 -1.17 -8.11 2.53
CA ILE A 206 -2.57 -7.95 2.98
C ILE A 206 -2.97 -9.07 3.96
N SER A 207 -2.50 -10.30 3.75
CA SER A 207 -2.86 -11.46 4.59
C SER A 207 -2.30 -11.34 6.01
N SER A 208 -1.22 -10.58 6.21
CA SER A 208 -0.62 -10.30 7.52
C SER A 208 -1.27 -9.14 8.27
N VAL A 209 -2.17 -8.37 7.62
CA VAL A 209 -2.84 -7.22 8.24
C VAL A 209 -3.95 -7.67 9.18
N GLN A 210 -3.97 -7.14 10.39
CA GLN A 210 -5.09 -7.27 11.33
C GLN A 210 -6.13 -6.17 11.11
N SER A 211 -5.68 -4.92 11.07
CA SER A 211 -6.55 -3.75 10.87
C SER A 211 -5.77 -2.56 10.32
N ILE A 212 -6.49 -1.67 9.65
CA ILE A 212 -5.98 -0.36 9.23
C ILE A 212 -6.89 0.71 9.81
N SER A 213 -6.29 1.67 10.52
CA SER A 213 -6.97 2.84 11.08
C SER A 213 -6.47 4.10 10.39
N VAL A 214 -7.38 4.97 9.95
CA VAL A 214 -7.07 6.26 9.32
C VAL A 214 -7.48 7.38 10.25
N LEU A 215 -6.51 8.18 10.66
CA LEU A 215 -6.64 9.32 11.56
C LEU A 215 -6.71 10.60 10.72
N LYS A 216 -7.79 11.36 10.84
CA LYS A 216 -8.11 12.44 9.89
C LYS A 216 -8.04 13.84 10.49
N ASP A 217 -8.33 14.00 11.77
CA ASP A 217 -8.38 15.29 12.45
C ASP A 217 -7.14 15.56 13.34
N ALA A 218 -7.04 16.78 13.85
CA ALA A 218 -5.90 17.18 14.66
C ALA A 218 -5.81 16.41 15.99
N SER A 219 -6.93 16.07 16.62
CA SER A 219 -6.92 15.33 17.88
C SER A 219 -6.34 13.94 17.71
N ALA A 220 -6.73 13.23 16.67
CA ALA A 220 -6.21 11.90 16.40
C ALA A 220 -4.73 11.90 15.93
N THR A 221 -4.28 12.92 15.20
CA THR A 221 -2.96 12.96 14.55
C THR A 221 -1.88 13.74 15.31
N ALA A 222 -2.23 14.60 16.27
CA ALA A 222 -1.28 15.48 16.98
C ALA A 222 -0.13 14.73 17.67
N VAL A 223 -0.39 13.53 18.19
CA VAL A 223 0.63 12.71 18.87
C VAL A 223 1.72 12.20 17.92
N TYR A 224 1.49 12.23 16.60
CA TYR A 224 2.47 11.89 15.57
C TYR A 224 3.25 13.11 15.09
N GLY A 225 2.97 14.25 15.71
CA GLY A 225 3.62 15.49 15.40
C GLY A 225 3.35 15.96 13.99
N VAL A 226 4.32 16.63 13.42
CA VAL A 226 4.22 17.34 12.13
C VAL A 226 3.98 16.44 10.91
N LYS A 227 4.36 15.18 10.95
CA LYS A 227 4.06 14.24 9.86
C LYS A 227 2.56 13.87 9.80
N GLY A 228 1.80 14.17 10.88
CA GLY A 228 0.35 13.96 10.93
C GLY A 228 -0.49 15.01 10.20
N ALA A 229 0.13 16.05 9.62
CA ALA A 229 -0.58 17.17 8.98
C ALA A 229 -1.51 16.71 7.84
N ASN A 230 -1.08 15.75 7.01
CA ASN A 230 -1.85 15.20 5.89
C ASN A 230 -2.69 13.96 6.29
N GLY A 231 -2.81 13.68 7.61
CA GLY A 231 -3.44 12.48 8.14
C GLY A 231 -2.45 11.33 8.37
N VAL A 232 -2.91 10.30 9.08
CA VAL A 232 -2.07 9.15 9.45
C VAL A 232 -2.81 7.85 9.15
N ILE A 233 -2.13 6.90 8.56
CA ILE A 233 -2.61 5.55 8.29
C ILE A 233 -1.83 4.59 9.19
N LEU A 234 -2.53 3.93 10.10
CA LEU A 234 -1.96 2.95 11.01
C LEU A 234 -2.26 1.55 10.51
N VAL A 235 -1.25 0.82 10.09
CA VAL A 235 -1.34 -0.59 9.71
C VAL A 235 -0.90 -1.42 10.91
N THR A 236 -1.82 -2.22 11.44
CA THR A 236 -1.53 -3.16 12.54
C THR A 236 -1.45 -4.57 11.98
N THR A 237 -0.35 -5.28 12.24
CA THR A 237 -0.15 -6.64 11.77
C THR A 237 -0.68 -7.68 12.75
N LYS A 238 -1.02 -8.88 12.24
CA LYS A 238 -1.51 -10.01 13.02
C LYS A 238 -0.46 -10.48 14.02
N ARG A 239 -0.90 -10.92 15.20
CA ARG A 239 -0.06 -11.46 16.27
C ARG A 239 -0.57 -12.82 16.74
N GLY A 240 0.30 -13.59 17.36
CA GLY A 240 -0.07 -14.86 17.97
C GLY A 240 -0.96 -14.68 19.20
N THR A 241 -1.75 -15.71 19.48
CA THR A 241 -2.54 -15.85 20.69
C THR A 241 -2.17 -17.16 21.41
N GLU A 242 -2.35 -17.22 22.73
CA GLU A 242 -2.14 -18.46 23.47
C GLU A 242 -3.11 -19.55 22.94
N GLY A 243 -2.57 -20.71 22.61
CA GLY A 243 -3.33 -21.84 22.09
C GLY A 243 -2.54 -22.67 21.07
N SER A 244 -3.19 -23.68 20.50
CA SER A 244 -2.62 -24.53 19.44
C SER A 244 -2.33 -23.71 18.18
N ALA A 245 -1.39 -24.19 17.39
CA ALA A 245 -1.06 -23.60 16.10
C ALA A 245 -2.27 -23.61 15.17
N LYS A 246 -2.57 -22.45 14.57
CA LYS A 246 -3.55 -22.28 13.50
C LYS A 246 -2.78 -22.00 12.23
N ILE A 247 -3.15 -22.69 11.15
CA ILE A 247 -2.55 -22.54 9.83
C ILE A 247 -3.64 -22.09 8.89
N ASP A 248 -3.43 -20.94 8.26
CA ASP A 248 -4.30 -20.37 7.22
C ASP A 248 -3.52 -20.37 5.91
N VAL A 249 -4.07 -20.96 4.86
CA VAL A 249 -3.50 -20.99 3.51
C VAL A 249 -4.49 -20.31 2.58
N GLY A 250 -4.01 -19.33 1.84
CA GLY A 250 -4.77 -18.58 0.85
C GLY A 250 -4.17 -18.70 -0.54
N PHE A 251 -5.02 -18.76 -1.54
CA PHE A 251 -4.65 -18.62 -2.94
C PHE A 251 -5.70 -17.80 -3.66
N ASN A 252 -5.26 -16.76 -4.34
CA ASN A 252 -6.11 -15.89 -5.14
C ASN A 252 -5.55 -15.82 -6.56
N ALA A 253 -6.43 -16.00 -7.54
CA ALA A 253 -6.12 -15.78 -8.94
C ALA A 253 -7.04 -14.67 -9.48
N THR A 254 -6.45 -13.70 -10.16
CA THR A 254 -7.16 -12.53 -10.68
C THR A 254 -6.93 -12.41 -12.17
N LEU A 255 -8.03 -12.36 -12.92
CA LEU A 255 -8.01 -12.04 -14.33
C LEU A 255 -8.12 -10.51 -14.47
N LYS A 256 -7.07 -9.87 -14.97
CA LYS A 256 -7.02 -8.43 -15.25
C LYS A 256 -7.34 -8.20 -16.72
N SER A 257 -8.15 -7.19 -17.03
CA SER A 257 -8.44 -6.74 -18.40
C SER A 257 -8.48 -5.22 -18.44
N PRO A 258 -8.17 -4.59 -19.60
CA PRO A 258 -8.34 -3.14 -19.74
C PRO A 258 -9.80 -2.74 -19.51
N SER A 259 -10.03 -1.81 -18.59
CA SER A 259 -11.40 -1.38 -18.24
C SER A 259 -12.04 -0.50 -19.30
N LYS A 260 -11.23 0.31 -19.99
CA LYS A 260 -11.68 1.21 -21.07
C LYS A 260 -10.49 1.55 -21.95
N LEU A 261 -10.67 1.38 -23.23
CA LEU A 261 -9.76 1.86 -24.27
C LEU A 261 -10.49 2.94 -25.08
N PRO A 262 -9.79 3.98 -25.56
CA PRO A 262 -10.39 4.99 -26.43
C PRO A 262 -10.93 4.38 -27.73
N ASN A 263 -11.91 5.06 -28.32
CA ASN A 263 -12.40 4.68 -29.64
C ASN A 263 -11.29 4.85 -30.68
N LYS A 264 -11.32 4.01 -31.69
CA LYS A 264 -10.36 3.98 -32.80
C LYS A 264 -11.09 3.90 -34.12
N TYR A 265 -10.42 4.30 -35.16
CA TYR A 265 -10.89 4.16 -36.54
C TYR A 265 -10.09 3.06 -37.23
N ASP A 266 -10.71 2.37 -38.20
CA ASP A 266 -9.98 1.53 -39.15
C ASP A 266 -9.29 2.40 -40.20
N SER A 267 -8.43 1.79 -41.03
CA SER A 267 -7.65 2.50 -42.04
C SER A 267 -8.54 3.20 -43.06
N TYR A 268 -9.67 2.59 -43.43
CA TYR A 268 -10.62 3.20 -44.35
C TYR A 268 -11.20 4.50 -43.80
N ASP A 269 -11.74 4.45 -42.58
CA ASP A 269 -12.35 5.63 -41.96
C ASP A 269 -11.27 6.68 -41.67
N ALA A 270 -10.08 6.28 -41.23
CA ALA A 270 -8.96 7.19 -40.98
C ALA A 270 -8.56 7.95 -42.26
N LEU A 271 -8.47 7.27 -43.40
CA LEU A 271 -8.15 7.89 -44.66
C LEU A 271 -9.26 8.79 -45.17
N MET A 272 -10.54 8.41 -45.00
CA MET A 272 -11.68 9.26 -45.35
C MET A 272 -11.67 10.55 -44.50
N PHE A 273 -11.43 10.45 -43.18
CA PHE A 273 -11.29 11.65 -42.34
C PHE A 273 -10.11 12.50 -42.71
N ARG A 274 -8.98 11.89 -43.11
CA ARG A 274 -7.80 12.62 -43.61
C ARG A 274 -8.16 13.43 -44.88
N ASN A 275 -8.85 12.81 -45.83
CA ASN A 275 -9.32 13.53 -46.98
C ASN A 275 -10.22 14.72 -46.60
N THR A 276 -11.18 14.52 -45.73
CA THR A 276 -12.06 15.59 -45.23
C THR A 276 -11.28 16.71 -44.56
N ALA A 277 -10.26 16.38 -43.74
CA ALA A 277 -9.38 17.38 -43.14
C ALA A 277 -8.62 18.19 -44.19
N ILE A 278 -8.07 17.54 -45.23
CA ILE A 278 -7.39 18.22 -46.33
C ILE A 278 -8.33 19.13 -47.06
N GLU A 279 -9.55 18.67 -47.37
CA GLU A 279 -10.58 19.50 -48.05
C GLU A 279 -10.90 20.76 -47.24
N HIS A 280 -10.97 20.69 -45.93
CA HIS A 280 -11.17 21.84 -45.05
C HIS A 280 -9.95 22.78 -45.01
N GLU A 281 -8.73 22.24 -45.15
CA GLU A 281 -7.49 23.02 -45.14
C GLU A 281 -7.11 23.63 -46.50
N LEU A 282 -7.75 23.22 -47.62
CA LEU A 282 -7.42 23.68 -48.97
C LEU A 282 -7.44 25.19 -49.16
N ALA A 283 -8.27 25.88 -48.41
CA ALA A 283 -8.30 27.33 -48.41
C ALA A 283 -7.05 27.96 -47.80
N LEU A 284 -6.33 27.22 -46.93
CA LEU A 284 -5.15 27.68 -46.24
C LEU A 284 -3.84 27.15 -46.86
N ARG A 285 -3.88 25.92 -47.42
CA ARG A 285 -2.75 25.24 -48.05
C ARG A 285 -3.16 24.52 -49.33
N PRO A 286 -3.22 25.20 -50.48
CA PRO A 286 -3.68 24.61 -51.75
C PRO A 286 -2.84 23.42 -52.24
N ASP A 287 -1.56 23.36 -51.87
CA ASP A 287 -0.62 22.26 -52.22
C ASP A 287 -0.94 20.95 -51.51
N SER A 288 -1.77 20.97 -50.47
CA SER A 288 -2.21 19.74 -49.79
C SER A 288 -3.14 18.88 -50.64
N TRP A 289 -3.60 19.40 -51.76
CA TRP A 289 -4.50 18.69 -52.69
C TRP A 289 -3.93 17.36 -53.24
N GLU A 290 -2.62 17.28 -53.42
CA GLU A 290 -1.93 16.09 -53.90
C GLU A 290 -2.02 14.90 -52.94
N TYR A 291 -2.33 15.15 -51.66
CA TYR A 291 -2.46 14.13 -50.62
C TYR A 291 -3.88 13.56 -50.50
N ILE A 292 -4.87 14.07 -51.26
CA ILE A 292 -6.22 13.48 -51.26
C ILE A 292 -6.18 12.15 -52.01
N ARG A 293 -6.68 11.11 -51.36
CA ARG A 293 -6.71 9.74 -51.87
C ARG A 293 -8.09 9.46 -52.54
N PRO A 294 -8.12 8.89 -53.75
CA PRO A 294 -9.37 8.45 -54.37
C PRO A 294 -10.08 7.39 -53.52
N GLN A 295 -11.41 7.38 -53.52
CA GLN A 295 -12.18 6.39 -52.76
C GLN A 295 -11.83 4.95 -53.17
N SER A 296 -11.65 4.68 -54.46
CA SER A 296 -11.23 3.35 -54.95
C SER A 296 -9.89 2.88 -54.42
N PHE A 297 -8.96 3.81 -54.14
CA PHE A 297 -7.73 3.50 -53.46
C PHE A 297 -7.97 3.15 -51.99
N ILE A 298 -8.79 3.94 -51.28
CA ILE A 298 -9.09 3.74 -49.87
C ILE A 298 -9.83 2.42 -49.63
N GLU A 299 -10.69 1.97 -50.57
CA GLU A 299 -11.40 0.68 -50.53
C GLU A 299 -10.46 -0.53 -50.46
N ASN A 300 -9.21 -0.45 -50.95
CA ASN A 300 -8.22 -1.52 -50.81
C ASN A 300 -7.90 -1.85 -49.37
N TYR A 301 -8.02 -0.90 -48.45
CA TYR A 301 -7.76 -1.11 -47.01
C TYR A 301 -8.85 -1.92 -46.30
N ARG A 302 -10.03 -2.12 -46.92
CA ARG A 302 -11.11 -3.01 -46.41
C ARG A 302 -11.20 -4.33 -47.17
N ASN A 303 -10.84 -4.34 -48.46
CA ASN A 303 -11.11 -5.46 -49.39
C ASN A 303 -9.90 -6.38 -49.55
N GLN A 304 -9.16 -6.65 -48.52
CA GLN A 304 -7.94 -7.47 -48.52
C GLN A 304 -8.31 -8.96 -48.47
N THR A 305 -7.85 -9.75 -49.42
CA THR A 305 -8.09 -11.20 -49.46
C THR A 305 -6.80 -12.01 -49.35
N THR A 306 -5.65 -11.45 -49.75
CA THR A 306 -4.32 -12.12 -49.72
C THR A 306 -3.42 -11.49 -48.65
N ILE A 307 -2.30 -12.18 -48.30
CA ILE A 307 -1.29 -11.68 -47.37
C ILE A 307 -0.61 -10.44 -47.96
N GLU A 308 -0.26 -10.47 -49.26
CA GLU A 308 0.39 -9.35 -49.98
C GLU A 308 -0.50 -8.08 -49.94
N GLN A 309 -1.83 -8.25 -50.10
CA GLN A 309 -2.76 -7.13 -50.02
C GLN A 309 -2.82 -6.55 -48.59
N ARG A 310 -2.80 -7.42 -47.54
CA ARG A 310 -2.80 -6.97 -46.15
C ARG A 310 -1.50 -6.26 -45.77
N GLU A 311 -0.38 -6.69 -46.33
CA GLU A 311 0.91 -6.07 -46.12
C GLU A 311 1.04 -4.73 -46.85
N ARG A 312 0.51 -4.64 -48.06
CA ARG A 312 0.51 -3.41 -48.86
C ARG A 312 -0.45 -2.35 -48.38
N TYR A 313 -1.63 -2.75 -47.92
CA TYR A 313 -2.71 -1.87 -47.41
C TYR A 313 -2.98 -2.18 -45.94
N PRO A 314 -2.12 -1.83 -45.00
CA PRO A 314 -2.27 -2.20 -43.60
C PRO A 314 -3.54 -1.64 -42.97
N ASN A 315 -4.23 -2.46 -42.21
CA ASN A 315 -5.40 -2.04 -41.41
C ASN A 315 -5.19 -2.53 -39.98
N VAL A 316 -4.34 -1.79 -39.24
CA VAL A 316 -3.82 -2.21 -37.94
C VAL A 316 -4.70 -1.71 -36.81
N ASP A 317 -5.22 -2.64 -36.05
CA ASP A 317 -5.74 -2.36 -34.72
C ASP A 317 -4.61 -2.28 -33.71
N TRP A 318 -4.00 -1.11 -33.55
CA TRP A 318 -2.85 -0.92 -32.66
C TRP A 318 -3.16 -1.23 -31.19
N GLN A 319 -4.40 -1.11 -30.75
CA GLN A 319 -4.79 -1.53 -29.41
C GLN A 319 -4.66 -3.04 -29.25
N LYS A 320 -5.16 -3.84 -30.22
CA LYS A 320 -4.99 -5.29 -30.23
C LYS A 320 -3.58 -5.74 -30.55
N ALA A 321 -2.81 -4.95 -31.30
CA ALA A 321 -1.42 -5.22 -31.58
C ALA A 321 -0.55 -5.07 -30.33
N LEU A 322 -0.85 -4.11 -29.45
CA LEU A 322 -0.04 -3.80 -28.29
C LEU A 322 -0.58 -4.41 -26.99
N PHE A 323 -1.89 -4.62 -26.86
CA PHE A 323 -2.49 -5.12 -25.62
C PHE A 323 -3.10 -6.51 -25.79
N LYS A 324 -2.96 -7.30 -24.74
CA LYS A 324 -3.71 -8.54 -24.54
C LYS A 324 -5.11 -8.19 -24.04
N ASP A 325 -6.08 -9.02 -24.37
CA ASP A 325 -7.45 -8.85 -23.85
C ASP A 325 -7.50 -9.05 -22.33
N ASN A 326 -6.63 -9.90 -21.81
CA ASN A 326 -6.52 -10.18 -20.38
C ASN A 326 -5.12 -10.72 -20.01
N THR A 327 -4.82 -10.65 -18.71
CA THR A 327 -3.65 -11.29 -18.09
C THR A 327 -4.03 -11.85 -16.73
N MET A 328 -3.22 -12.80 -16.24
CA MET A 328 -3.40 -13.42 -14.93
C MET A 328 -2.41 -12.86 -13.92
N SER A 329 -2.92 -12.54 -12.72
CA SER A 329 -2.11 -12.28 -11.55
C SER A 329 -2.55 -13.24 -10.44
N TYR A 330 -1.64 -13.66 -9.59
CA TYR A 330 -1.96 -14.55 -8.48
C TYR A 330 -1.16 -14.21 -7.22
N ASN A 331 -1.79 -14.52 -6.09
CA ASN A 331 -1.21 -14.41 -4.77
C ASN A 331 -1.41 -15.74 -4.03
N ALA A 332 -0.33 -16.23 -3.42
CA ALA A 332 -0.35 -17.40 -2.57
C ALA A 332 0.25 -17.05 -1.21
N ASN A 333 -0.46 -17.35 -0.12
CA ASN A 333 0.02 -17.03 1.21
C ASN A 333 -0.20 -18.19 2.19
N ILE A 334 0.67 -18.25 3.19
CA ILE A 334 0.55 -19.15 4.34
C ILE A 334 0.81 -18.35 5.60
N ASN A 335 -0.11 -18.44 6.56
CA ASN A 335 -0.03 -17.80 7.85
C ASN A 335 -0.08 -18.87 8.94
N ILE A 336 0.82 -18.77 9.91
CA ILE A 336 0.88 -19.67 11.06
C ILE A 336 0.85 -18.82 12.32
N SER A 337 -0.10 -19.08 13.22
CA SER A 337 -0.20 -18.36 14.49
C SER A 337 -0.51 -19.30 15.64
N GLY A 338 0.01 -18.97 16.82
CA GLY A 338 -0.20 -19.77 18.02
C GLY A 338 0.60 -19.20 19.19
N GLY A 339 0.70 -20.00 20.25
CA GLY A 339 1.55 -19.58 21.36
C GLY A 339 1.35 -20.36 22.65
N THR A 340 2.33 -20.21 23.49
CA THR A 340 2.33 -20.67 24.87
C THR A 340 2.22 -19.49 25.82
N LYS A 341 2.24 -19.75 27.15
CA LYS A 341 2.33 -18.68 28.15
C LYS A 341 3.62 -17.86 28.05
N PHE A 342 4.72 -18.48 27.52
CA PHE A 342 6.03 -17.82 27.40
C PHE A 342 6.18 -17.09 26.07
N VAL A 343 5.79 -17.69 24.94
CA VAL A 343 5.94 -17.08 23.61
C VAL A 343 4.65 -17.20 22.81
N LYS A 344 4.23 -16.11 22.22
CA LYS A 344 3.18 -16.06 21.18
C LYS A 344 3.84 -15.71 19.87
N TYR A 345 3.39 -16.33 18.78
CA TYR A 345 4.02 -16.18 17.49
C TYR A 345 2.98 -16.05 16.37
N PHE A 346 3.31 -15.23 15.40
CA PHE A 346 2.69 -15.16 14.09
C PHE A 346 3.80 -15.19 13.05
N ALA A 347 3.70 -16.06 12.06
CA ALA A 347 4.60 -16.12 10.92
C ALA A 347 3.79 -16.14 9.64
N SER A 348 4.23 -15.42 8.62
CA SER A 348 3.62 -15.42 7.29
C SER A 348 4.68 -15.54 6.21
N ALA A 349 4.31 -16.19 5.11
CA ALA A 349 5.01 -16.13 3.84
C ALA A 349 3.96 -15.88 2.74
N ASP A 350 4.27 -14.99 1.82
CA ASP A 350 3.41 -14.54 0.73
C ASP A 350 4.21 -14.47 -0.56
N TYR A 351 3.62 -14.91 -1.65
CA TYR A 351 4.15 -14.77 -3.00
C TYR A 351 3.12 -14.09 -3.89
N VAL A 352 3.53 -13.04 -4.56
CA VAL A 352 2.71 -12.29 -5.52
C VAL A 352 3.34 -12.34 -6.89
N HIS A 353 2.55 -12.67 -7.89
CA HIS A 353 2.90 -12.55 -9.31
C HIS A 353 1.90 -11.63 -10.01
N GLU A 354 2.39 -10.67 -10.76
CA GLU A 354 1.58 -9.81 -11.63
C GLU A 354 1.97 -9.99 -13.08
N GLY A 355 0.98 -10.36 -13.89
CA GLY A 355 1.14 -10.52 -15.32
C GLY A 355 1.02 -9.20 -16.06
N ASP A 356 1.58 -9.18 -17.26
CA ASP A 356 1.64 -8.03 -18.16
C ASP A 356 0.52 -8.05 -19.20
N LEU A 357 -0.10 -6.90 -19.39
CA LEU A 357 -1.11 -6.68 -20.45
C LEU A 357 -0.50 -6.36 -21.82
N PHE A 358 0.78 -6.02 -21.91
CA PHE A 358 1.41 -5.79 -23.20
C PHE A 358 1.65 -7.11 -23.96
N ARG A 359 1.49 -7.03 -25.26
CA ARG A 359 1.79 -8.11 -26.20
C ARG A 359 3.24 -7.99 -26.66
N THR A 360 3.98 -9.08 -26.59
CA THR A 360 5.32 -9.19 -27.16
C THR A 360 5.25 -10.09 -28.39
N TYR A 361 6.01 -9.76 -29.40
CA TYR A 361 6.18 -10.55 -30.63
C TYR A 361 7.44 -11.41 -30.53
N ASP A 362 7.53 -12.43 -31.35
CA ASP A 362 8.75 -13.22 -31.45
C ASP A 362 9.88 -12.35 -32.01
N ASN A 363 10.93 -12.22 -31.25
CA ASN A 363 12.13 -11.47 -31.64
C ASN A 363 13.22 -12.34 -32.28
N GLY A 364 13.03 -13.66 -32.36
CA GLY A 364 14.02 -14.59 -32.88
C GLY A 364 15.29 -14.73 -32.03
N ARG A 365 15.34 -14.13 -30.83
CA ARG A 365 16.55 -14.01 -29.99
C ARG A 365 16.51 -14.79 -28.68
N GLY A 366 15.45 -15.55 -28.48
CA GLY A 366 15.32 -16.49 -27.35
C GLY A 366 15.09 -15.86 -25.96
N TYR A 367 14.78 -14.57 -25.84
CA TYR A 367 14.35 -13.92 -24.62
C TYR A 367 12.95 -13.30 -24.78
N ASN A 368 12.27 -13.09 -23.68
CA ASN A 368 11.00 -12.34 -23.64
C ASN A 368 11.22 -11.02 -22.89
N SER A 369 11.00 -9.90 -23.56
CA SER A 369 11.24 -8.55 -23.07
C SER A 369 10.07 -7.94 -22.29
N GLY A 370 8.90 -8.58 -22.22
CA GLY A 370 7.70 -8.06 -21.58
C GLY A 370 7.87 -7.64 -20.12
N TYR A 371 6.85 -6.96 -19.59
CA TYR A 371 6.81 -6.55 -18.18
C TYR A 371 6.41 -7.71 -17.27
N GLY A 372 6.70 -7.59 -15.99
CA GLY A 372 6.30 -8.55 -14.98
C GLY A 372 6.77 -8.15 -13.59
N TYR A 373 6.11 -8.69 -12.57
CA TYR A 373 6.46 -8.43 -11.19
C TYR A 373 6.28 -9.69 -10.35
N ASP A 374 7.31 -10.01 -9.59
CA ASP A 374 7.32 -11.10 -8.63
C ASP A 374 7.79 -10.58 -7.28
N ARG A 375 7.06 -10.89 -6.21
CA ARG A 375 7.44 -10.49 -4.85
C ARG A 375 7.23 -11.64 -3.87
N ILE A 376 8.25 -11.87 -3.04
CA ILE A 376 8.15 -12.74 -1.87
C ILE A 376 8.25 -11.87 -0.64
N ASN A 377 7.30 -12.02 0.30
CA ASN A 377 7.34 -11.44 1.62
C ASN A 377 7.42 -12.54 2.67
N VAL A 378 8.17 -12.28 3.73
CA VAL A 378 8.18 -13.10 4.94
C VAL A 378 8.05 -12.20 6.16
N ARG A 379 7.30 -12.62 7.16
CA ARG A 379 7.12 -11.89 8.42
C ARG A 379 7.08 -12.84 9.60
N SER A 380 7.67 -12.42 10.72
CA SER A 380 7.57 -13.09 12.00
C SER A 380 7.37 -12.07 13.11
N ASN A 381 6.25 -12.17 13.83
CA ASN A 381 5.95 -11.37 15.01
C ASN A 381 5.97 -12.30 16.25
N LEU A 382 6.87 -12.03 17.18
CA LEU A 382 7.09 -12.83 18.38
C LEU A 382 6.89 -11.97 19.61
N ASP A 383 6.06 -12.44 20.55
CA ASP A 383 5.84 -11.79 21.83
C ASP A 383 6.33 -12.74 22.95
N PHE A 384 7.46 -12.39 23.61
CA PHE A 384 8.05 -13.16 24.70
C PHE A 384 7.62 -12.57 26.04
N ASN A 385 6.87 -13.33 26.83
CA ASN A 385 6.55 -13.00 28.22
C ASN A 385 7.74 -13.39 29.11
N ILE A 386 8.76 -12.52 29.20
CA ILE A 386 9.99 -12.78 29.95
C ILE A 386 9.68 -12.95 31.43
N THR A 387 8.83 -12.07 31.96
CA THR A 387 8.28 -12.16 33.31
C THR A 387 6.77 -11.89 33.29
N LYS A 388 6.10 -11.94 34.44
CA LYS A 388 4.67 -11.54 34.54
C LYS A 388 4.43 -10.07 34.27
N THR A 389 5.45 -9.24 34.25
CA THR A 389 5.39 -7.78 34.08
C THR A 389 6.24 -7.27 32.92
N THR A 390 7.03 -8.14 32.27
CA THR A 390 7.96 -7.76 31.19
C THR A 390 7.64 -8.55 29.94
N VAL A 391 7.38 -7.87 28.82
CA VAL A 391 7.16 -8.45 27.52
C VAL A 391 8.18 -7.89 26.53
N LEU A 392 8.91 -8.77 25.84
CA LEU A 392 9.75 -8.40 24.71
C LEU A 392 9.01 -8.81 23.41
N LYS A 393 8.78 -7.84 22.54
CA LYS A 393 8.22 -8.07 21.19
C LYS A 393 9.32 -7.92 20.16
N VAL A 394 9.40 -8.88 19.25
CA VAL A 394 10.37 -8.90 18.16
C VAL A 394 9.59 -9.06 16.86
N ASN A 395 9.67 -8.08 15.96
CA ASN A 395 9.09 -8.17 14.63
C ASN A 395 10.23 -8.19 13.61
N LEU A 396 10.22 -9.21 12.77
CA LEU A 396 11.15 -9.38 11.67
C LEU A 396 10.33 -9.48 10.39
N ALA A 397 10.65 -8.67 9.40
CA ALA A 397 10.03 -8.78 8.10
C ALA A 397 11.08 -8.59 6.99
N GLY A 398 10.91 -9.34 5.93
CA GLY A 398 11.75 -9.24 4.74
C GLY A 398 10.89 -9.33 3.49
N SER A 399 11.30 -8.61 2.45
CA SER A 399 10.70 -8.74 1.13
C SER A 399 11.78 -8.68 0.05
N ASN A 400 11.59 -9.47 -1.00
CA ASN A 400 12.36 -9.39 -2.23
C ASN A 400 11.37 -9.27 -3.39
N ALA A 401 11.48 -8.16 -4.11
CA ALA A 401 10.61 -7.84 -5.24
C ALA A 401 11.47 -7.69 -6.49
N ILE A 402 11.10 -8.39 -7.57
CA ILE A 402 11.75 -8.33 -8.87
C ILE A 402 10.75 -7.78 -9.86
N ARG A 403 11.03 -6.60 -10.40
CA ARG A 403 10.30 -6.00 -11.50
C ARG A 403 11.08 -6.18 -12.79
N LYS A 404 10.43 -6.75 -13.77
CA LYS A 404 10.97 -6.96 -15.11
C LYS A 404 10.34 -5.94 -16.08
N ALA A 405 11.15 -5.41 -16.99
CA ALA A 405 10.71 -4.51 -18.06
C ALA A 405 11.61 -4.70 -19.31
N PRO A 406 11.22 -4.18 -20.47
CA PRO A 406 12.13 -4.00 -21.58
C PRO A 406 13.32 -3.12 -21.16
N TRP A 407 14.49 -3.36 -21.72
CA TRP A 407 15.68 -2.56 -21.43
C TRP A 407 15.50 -1.11 -21.87
N SER A 408 16.11 -0.20 -21.14
CA SER A 408 16.10 1.22 -21.45
C SER A 408 17.35 1.93 -20.93
N ASN A 409 17.91 2.81 -21.74
CA ASN A 409 19.06 3.63 -21.36
C ASN A 409 18.73 4.71 -20.33
N THR A 410 17.47 5.08 -20.16
CA THR A 410 17.04 6.14 -19.23
C THR A 410 16.50 5.61 -17.92
N GLY A 411 16.63 4.31 -17.69
CA GLY A 411 15.99 3.65 -16.55
C GLY A 411 14.50 3.42 -16.80
N ASN A 412 13.87 2.72 -15.88
CA ASN A 412 12.48 2.36 -16.00
C ASN A 412 11.60 3.53 -15.53
N SER A 413 11.28 4.45 -16.41
CA SER A 413 10.49 5.62 -16.10
C SER A 413 9.05 5.49 -16.59
N GLU A 414 8.12 6.15 -15.91
CA GLU A 414 6.73 6.33 -16.35
C GLU A 414 6.65 6.88 -17.78
N TRP A 415 7.65 7.67 -18.18
CA TRP A 415 7.74 8.21 -19.53
C TRP A 415 7.82 7.13 -20.61
N GLN A 416 8.60 6.04 -20.39
CA GLN A 416 8.72 4.96 -21.37
C GLN A 416 7.44 4.14 -21.48
N ILE A 417 6.77 3.88 -20.38
CA ILE A 417 5.46 3.24 -20.35
C ILE A 417 4.48 4.11 -21.12
N GLY A 418 4.49 5.42 -20.88
CA GLY A 418 3.71 6.40 -21.62
C GLY A 418 3.95 6.36 -23.13
N GLN A 419 5.20 6.16 -23.58
CA GLN A 419 5.52 6.03 -25.00
C GLN A 419 4.88 4.77 -25.61
N GLN A 420 4.87 3.64 -24.90
CA GLN A 420 4.23 2.41 -25.38
C GLN A 420 2.70 2.57 -25.46
N TRP A 421 2.08 3.22 -24.48
CA TRP A 421 0.67 3.55 -24.51
C TRP A 421 0.34 4.52 -25.65
N SER A 422 1.16 5.55 -25.86
CA SER A 422 0.93 6.54 -26.90
C SER A 422 0.98 5.93 -28.31
N GLY A 423 1.80 4.92 -28.51
CA GLY A 423 1.84 4.18 -29.78
C GLY A 423 0.50 3.56 -30.18
N ALA A 424 -0.32 3.13 -29.19
CA ALA A 424 -1.64 2.59 -29.48
C ALA A 424 -2.65 3.64 -30.02
N TYR A 425 -2.33 4.93 -29.90
CA TYR A 425 -3.23 6.04 -30.26
C TYR A 425 -2.62 6.99 -31.29
N ASN A 426 -1.30 7.07 -31.35
CA ASN A 426 -0.62 8.02 -32.23
C ASN A 426 -0.17 7.41 -33.57
N ILE A 427 -0.05 6.08 -33.65
CA ILE A 427 0.29 5.42 -34.91
C ILE A 427 -1.00 5.25 -35.71
N ALA A 428 -1.03 5.81 -36.92
CA ALA A 428 -2.16 5.65 -37.83
C ALA A 428 -2.30 4.19 -38.28
N PRO A 429 -3.52 3.68 -38.45
CA PRO A 429 -3.77 2.26 -38.75
C PRO A 429 -3.32 1.84 -40.17
N ASP A 430 -3.15 2.79 -41.08
CA ASP A 430 -2.85 2.62 -42.51
C ASP A 430 -1.36 2.69 -42.86
N VAL A 431 -0.45 2.87 -41.89
CA VAL A 431 0.96 3.23 -42.20
C VAL A 431 1.86 2.01 -42.41
N PHE A 432 1.87 1.07 -41.47
CA PHE A 432 2.66 -0.18 -41.52
C PHE A 432 2.11 -1.24 -40.58
N LEU A 433 2.51 -2.50 -40.77
CA LEU A 433 2.20 -3.57 -39.81
C LEU A 433 3.17 -3.55 -38.64
N PRO A 434 2.78 -4.01 -37.44
CA PRO A 434 3.72 -4.20 -36.33
C PRO A 434 4.91 -5.08 -36.71
N GLN A 435 4.64 -6.22 -37.34
CA GLN A 435 5.60 -7.14 -37.91
C GLN A 435 5.02 -7.76 -39.17
N TYR A 436 5.84 -7.88 -40.25
CA TYR A 436 5.48 -8.51 -41.50
C TYR A 436 5.63 -10.03 -41.44
N SER A 437 5.07 -10.74 -42.42
CA SER A 437 5.09 -12.21 -42.48
C SER A 437 6.51 -12.79 -42.65
N ASP A 438 7.47 -12.02 -43.18
CA ASP A 438 8.88 -12.35 -43.29
C ASP A 438 9.67 -12.10 -41.99
N GLY A 439 9.02 -11.65 -40.91
CA GLY A 439 9.65 -11.31 -39.63
C GLY A 439 10.20 -9.89 -39.56
N SER A 440 10.16 -9.10 -40.62
CA SER A 440 10.61 -7.71 -40.66
C SER A 440 9.65 -6.81 -39.82
N TRP A 441 10.19 -5.77 -39.20
CA TRP A 441 9.41 -4.82 -38.40
C TRP A 441 8.91 -3.66 -39.25
N GLY A 442 7.71 -3.22 -39.01
CA GLY A 442 7.14 -2.09 -39.74
C GLY A 442 7.85 -0.78 -39.41
N MET A 443 8.16 -0.01 -40.42
CA MET A 443 8.67 1.36 -40.31
C MET A 443 7.97 2.30 -41.28
N TYR A 444 8.07 3.61 -41.07
CA TYR A 444 7.63 4.62 -42.02
C TYR A 444 8.85 5.48 -42.46
N PRO A 445 9.34 5.32 -43.68
CA PRO A 445 10.62 5.93 -44.07
C PRO A 445 10.57 7.44 -44.28
N LEU A 446 9.37 8.05 -44.33
CA LEU A 446 9.18 9.48 -44.64
C LEU A 446 9.14 10.36 -43.38
N VAL A 447 9.01 9.77 -42.20
CA VAL A 447 8.96 10.51 -40.91
C VAL A 447 9.81 9.78 -39.88
N SER A 448 10.92 10.36 -39.49
CA SER A 448 11.91 9.75 -38.56
C SER A 448 11.41 9.52 -37.14
N ASN A 449 10.27 10.09 -36.76
CA ASN A 449 9.75 10.02 -35.40
C ASN A 449 8.57 9.03 -35.24
N THR A 450 8.22 8.26 -36.28
CA THR A 450 7.18 7.25 -36.18
C THR A 450 7.77 5.95 -35.67
N THR A 451 7.65 5.72 -34.37
CA THR A 451 8.26 4.58 -33.69
C THR A 451 7.29 3.41 -33.65
N ASN A 452 7.76 2.22 -34.00
CA ASN A 452 7.00 0.98 -33.85
C ASN A 452 7.02 0.52 -32.38
N SER A 453 5.96 0.78 -31.64
CA SER A 453 5.89 0.40 -30.21
C SER A 453 5.91 -1.12 -30.00
N ALA A 454 5.42 -1.93 -30.94
CA ALA A 454 5.47 -3.39 -30.86
C ALA A 454 6.91 -3.91 -30.97
N GLU A 455 7.71 -3.31 -31.85
CA GLU A 455 9.14 -3.57 -31.96
C GLU A 455 9.87 -3.20 -30.68
N ASN A 456 9.67 -1.98 -30.18
CA ASN A 456 10.34 -1.50 -28.97
C ASN A 456 10.10 -2.40 -27.76
N ILE A 457 8.86 -2.88 -27.58
CA ILE A 457 8.54 -3.81 -26.49
C ILE A 457 9.25 -5.17 -26.74
N SER A 458 9.37 -5.63 -27.98
CA SER A 458 9.82 -6.98 -28.29
C SER A 458 11.33 -7.09 -28.42
N LEU A 459 12.02 -6.05 -28.92
CA LEU A 459 13.46 -6.03 -29.20
C LEU A 459 14.30 -5.27 -28.17
N GLY A 460 13.73 -4.57 -27.22
CA GLY A 460 14.49 -3.74 -26.28
C GLY A 460 15.44 -4.52 -25.33
N GLY A 461 15.34 -5.84 -25.28
CA GLY A 461 16.05 -6.64 -24.30
C GLY A 461 15.25 -6.80 -22.99
N THR A 462 15.92 -7.12 -21.90
CA THR A 462 15.28 -7.27 -20.58
C THR A 462 16.05 -6.53 -19.51
N MET A 463 15.35 -5.84 -18.63
CA MET A 463 15.93 -5.20 -17.46
C MET A 463 15.17 -5.63 -16.21
N GLN A 464 15.90 -5.90 -15.15
CA GLN A 464 15.33 -6.22 -13.85
C GLN A 464 15.74 -5.17 -12.83
N VAL A 465 14.78 -4.78 -12.02
CA VAL A 465 14.99 -3.98 -10.81
C VAL A 465 14.61 -4.84 -9.61
N THR A 466 15.59 -5.12 -8.76
CA THR A 466 15.39 -5.92 -7.55
C THR A 466 15.37 -5.02 -6.34
N THR A 467 14.27 -5.01 -5.60
CA THR A 467 14.15 -4.27 -4.33
C THR A 467 14.10 -5.26 -3.17
N THR A 468 15.10 -5.21 -2.30
CA THR A 468 15.15 -6.01 -1.07
C THR A 468 14.95 -5.10 0.14
N ARG A 469 13.99 -5.46 1.01
CA ARG A 469 13.72 -4.75 2.27
C ARG A 469 13.92 -5.70 3.44
N ILE A 470 14.52 -5.20 4.51
CA ILE A 470 14.67 -5.90 5.79
C ILE A 470 14.24 -4.92 6.88
N ASN A 471 13.25 -5.31 7.67
CA ASN A 471 12.70 -4.52 8.77
C ASN A 471 12.86 -5.31 10.08
N THR A 472 13.37 -4.66 11.10
CA THR A 472 13.65 -5.29 12.39
C THR A 472 13.23 -4.38 13.53
N ASP A 473 12.29 -4.83 14.38
CA ASP A 473 11.81 -4.06 15.53
C ASP A 473 12.01 -4.85 16.83
N PHE A 474 12.48 -4.17 17.84
CA PHE A 474 12.53 -4.65 19.21
C PHE A 474 11.74 -3.70 20.10
N THR A 475 10.72 -4.22 20.78
CA THR A 475 9.91 -3.44 21.72
C THR A 475 9.90 -4.13 23.08
N LEU A 476 10.37 -3.42 24.10
CA LEU A 476 10.30 -3.86 25.51
C LEU A 476 9.15 -3.13 26.19
N GLU A 477 8.22 -3.90 26.76
CA GLU A 477 7.11 -3.38 27.56
C GLU A 477 7.27 -3.83 29.01
N GLN A 478 7.17 -2.88 29.95
CA GLN A 478 7.28 -3.12 31.36
C GLN A 478 6.08 -2.57 32.13
N ASP A 479 5.33 -3.42 32.81
CA ASP A 479 4.31 -3.01 33.80
C ASP A 479 5.00 -2.48 35.04
N LEU A 480 4.73 -1.22 35.37
CA LEU A 480 5.31 -0.51 36.53
C LEU A 480 4.30 -0.35 37.69
N LYS A 481 3.36 -1.29 37.80
CA LYS A 481 2.34 -1.27 38.86
C LYS A 481 2.91 -1.25 40.29
N PHE A 482 4.18 -1.61 40.45
CA PHE A 482 4.89 -1.51 41.73
C PHE A 482 5.16 -0.06 42.14
N ILE A 483 5.21 0.88 41.17
CA ILE A 483 5.31 2.33 41.43
C ILE A 483 3.90 2.89 41.63
N THR A 484 3.00 2.69 40.67
CA THR A 484 1.59 3.06 40.78
C THR A 484 0.72 2.21 39.83
N LYS A 485 -0.51 1.90 40.26
CA LYS A 485 -1.43 1.10 39.46
C LYS A 485 -1.71 1.78 38.10
N GLY A 486 -1.59 1.01 37.01
CA GLY A 486 -1.88 1.46 35.66
C GLY A 486 -0.71 2.16 34.96
N LEU A 487 0.46 2.27 35.59
CA LEU A 487 1.67 2.79 34.96
C LEU A 487 2.38 1.68 34.20
N SER A 488 2.80 1.96 32.97
CA SER A 488 3.65 1.10 32.15
C SER A 488 4.63 1.93 31.33
N ALA A 489 5.77 1.31 31.04
CA ALA A 489 6.79 1.88 30.17
C ALA A 489 6.97 1.01 28.92
N ARG A 490 7.29 1.63 27.80
CA ARG A 490 7.60 0.98 26.52
C ARG A 490 8.84 1.62 25.94
N ALA A 491 9.77 0.80 25.45
CA ALA A 491 10.91 1.26 24.67
C ALA A 491 10.94 0.48 23.36
N THR A 492 11.13 1.15 22.24
CA THR A 492 11.18 0.55 20.89
C THR A 492 12.45 1.00 20.18
N VAL A 493 13.12 0.06 19.52
CA VAL A 493 14.20 0.33 18.57
C VAL A 493 13.84 -0.40 17.27
N SER A 494 13.91 0.32 16.16
CA SER A 494 13.67 -0.22 14.81
C SER A 494 14.84 0.11 13.91
N TRP A 495 15.24 -0.85 13.11
CA TRP A 495 16.26 -0.70 12.09
C TRP A 495 15.79 -1.30 10.78
N ASP A 496 15.62 -0.44 9.78
CA ASP A 496 15.17 -0.81 8.44
C ASP A 496 16.27 -0.56 7.41
N ASN A 497 16.39 -1.50 6.47
CA ASN A 497 17.27 -1.38 5.31
C ASN A 497 16.50 -1.67 4.03
N VAL A 498 16.74 -0.86 3.02
CA VAL A 498 16.24 -1.05 1.66
C VAL A 498 17.41 -1.01 0.70
N PHE A 499 17.52 -2.04 -0.12
CA PHE A 499 18.51 -2.13 -1.19
C PHE A 499 17.77 -2.23 -2.53
N VAL A 500 18.22 -1.44 -3.49
CA VAL A 500 17.72 -1.49 -4.86
C VAL A 500 18.89 -1.82 -5.78
N GLU A 501 18.72 -2.86 -6.58
CA GLU A 501 19.65 -3.23 -7.64
C GLU A 501 18.96 -2.98 -8.98
N ASN A 502 19.60 -2.18 -9.83
CA ASN A 502 19.10 -1.79 -11.14
C ASN A 502 19.92 -2.44 -12.27
N ASN A 503 19.33 -2.47 -13.46
CA ASN A 503 20.02 -2.77 -14.72
C ASN A 503 20.64 -4.17 -14.83
N ARG A 504 20.10 -5.17 -14.13
CA ARG A 504 20.42 -6.56 -14.41
C ARG A 504 19.65 -7.03 -15.62
N GLY A 505 20.32 -7.57 -16.63
CA GLY A 505 19.59 -8.12 -17.77
C GLY A 505 20.37 -8.15 -19.08
N ILE A 506 19.64 -8.04 -20.18
CA ILE A 506 20.16 -8.05 -21.55
C ILE A 506 19.82 -6.72 -22.19
N ASN A 507 20.84 -5.99 -22.63
CA ASN A 507 20.65 -4.80 -23.44
C ASN A 507 20.75 -5.21 -24.92
N ASP A 508 19.67 -5.08 -25.63
CA ASP A 508 19.55 -5.43 -27.05
C ASP A 508 19.28 -4.21 -27.95
N LEU A 509 19.42 -3.00 -27.39
CA LEU A 509 19.14 -1.76 -28.13
C LEU A 509 20.11 -1.50 -29.30
N TYR A 510 21.29 -2.13 -29.29
CA TYR A 510 22.30 -1.94 -30.31
C TYR A 510 22.23 -2.98 -31.44
N ASN A 511 21.34 -3.95 -31.34
CA ASN A 511 21.12 -4.91 -32.39
C ASN A 511 20.10 -4.35 -33.38
N SER A 512 20.48 -4.38 -34.65
CA SER A 512 19.60 -3.98 -35.73
C SER A 512 18.44 -4.97 -35.89
N ALA A 513 17.31 -4.43 -36.23
CA ALA A 513 16.20 -5.17 -36.79
C ALA A 513 16.12 -4.90 -38.28
N GLN A 514 15.64 -5.85 -39.04
CA GLN A 514 15.25 -5.59 -40.44
C GLN A 514 13.91 -4.89 -40.40
N HIS A 515 13.89 -3.68 -40.93
CA HIS A 515 12.67 -2.89 -41.10
C HIS A 515 12.14 -3.02 -42.52
N LYS A 516 10.82 -2.98 -42.68
CA LYS A 516 10.15 -3.08 -43.99
C LYS A 516 9.02 -2.05 -44.05
N TRP A 517 8.85 -1.45 -45.19
CA TRP A 517 7.69 -0.71 -45.56
C TRP A 517 7.32 -0.99 -47.03
N ILE A 518 6.04 -1.13 -47.30
CA ILE A 518 5.54 -1.32 -48.65
C ILE A 518 4.81 -0.06 -49.06
N ASP A 519 5.27 0.58 -50.13
CA ASP A 519 4.64 1.74 -50.66
C ASP A 519 3.25 1.34 -51.18
N PRO A 520 2.15 1.90 -50.62
CA PRO A 520 0.80 1.51 -51.00
C PRO A 520 0.47 1.92 -52.45
N ASP A 521 1.09 2.97 -53.00
CA ASP A 521 0.84 3.45 -54.37
C ASP A 521 1.51 2.53 -55.38
N THR A 522 2.78 2.25 -55.19
CA THR A 522 3.60 1.51 -56.20
C THR A 522 3.70 0.01 -55.92
N GLY A 523 3.49 -0.41 -54.66
CA GLY A 523 3.73 -1.77 -54.17
C GLY A 523 5.19 -2.09 -54.01
N GLN A 524 6.12 -1.10 -54.11
CA GLN A 524 7.53 -1.29 -53.92
C GLN A 524 7.88 -1.54 -52.47
N GLU A 525 8.62 -2.60 -52.21
CA GLU A 525 9.15 -2.90 -50.88
C GLU A 525 10.40 -2.07 -50.62
N ARG A 526 10.51 -1.49 -49.44
CA ARG A 526 11.71 -0.81 -48.94
C ARG A 526 12.15 -1.49 -47.69
N TYR A 527 13.43 -1.84 -47.65
CA TYR A 527 14.07 -2.43 -46.47
C TYR A 527 15.12 -1.49 -45.92
N GLU A 528 15.18 -1.40 -44.59
CA GLU A 528 16.23 -0.65 -43.89
C GLU A 528 16.78 -1.50 -42.77
N GLN A 529 18.09 -1.48 -42.60
CA GLN A 529 18.78 -2.21 -41.55
C GLN A 529 19.98 -1.38 -41.08
N SER A 530 20.08 -1.20 -39.79
CA SER A 530 21.21 -0.50 -39.17
C SER A 530 21.93 -1.42 -38.19
N TYR A 531 23.25 -1.31 -38.11
CA TYR A 531 24.08 -2.04 -37.18
C TYR A 531 24.91 -1.09 -36.34
N ASP A 532 25.01 -1.36 -35.03
CA ASP A 532 26.07 -0.82 -34.22
C ASP A 532 27.16 -1.88 -34.03
N THR A 533 28.26 -1.71 -34.77
CA THR A 533 29.38 -2.65 -34.76
C THR A 533 30.44 -2.34 -33.70
N ASN A 534 30.22 -1.33 -32.85
CA ASN A 534 31.26 -0.81 -31.97
C ASN A 534 31.49 -1.64 -30.70
N ASN A 535 30.50 -2.43 -30.27
CA ASN A 535 30.54 -3.14 -28.98
C ASN A 535 30.18 -4.63 -29.11
N GLY A 536 31.16 -5.49 -29.46
CA GLY A 536 31.00 -6.94 -29.34
C GLY A 536 29.98 -7.55 -30.30
N PHE A 537 29.86 -6.98 -31.52
CA PHE A 537 29.00 -7.50 -32.57
C PHE A 537 29.39 -8.92 -32.96
N ASP A 538 28.47 -9.85 -32.89
CA ASP A 538 28.66 -11.24 -33.34
C ASP A 538 28.38 -11.32 -34.84
N TRP A 539 29.44 -11.29 -35.63
CA TRP A 539 29.37 -11.36 -37.08
C TRP A 539 28.78 -12.66 -37.61
N THR A 540 28.83 -13.73 -36.82
CA THR A 540 28.29 -15.03 -37.21
C THR A 540 26.77 -15.06 -37.08
N GLN A 541 26.25 -14.46 -36.00
CA GLN A 541 24.82 -14.41 -35.71
C GLN A 541 24.18 -13.07 -36.12
N GLY A 542 24.96 -12.06 -36.43
CA GLY A 542 24.46 -10.72 -36.70
C GLY A 542 23.89 -10.02 -35.48
N VAL A 543 24.39 -10.33 -34.27
CA VAL A 543 23.83 -9.85 -32.99
C VAL A 543 24.93 -9.26 -32.11
N ASN A 544 24.68 -8.14 -31.50
CA ASN A 544 25.54 -7.56 -30.48
C ASN A 544 24.94 -7.81 -29.10
N TRP A 545 25.48 -8.79 -28.39
CA TRP A 545 25.01 -9.15 -27.06
C TRP A 545 25.69 -8.30 -25.98
N SER A 546 24.89 -7.52 -25.24
CA SER A 546 25.36 -6.82 -24.07
C SER A 546 24.56 -7.29 -22.85
N THR A 547 25.23 -7.93 -21.90
CA THR A 547 24.63 -8.32 -20.63
C THR A 547 25.07 -7.37 -19.53
N SER A 548 24.17 -7.01 -18.64
CA SER A 548 24.47 -6.23 -17.46
C SER A 548 24.33 -7.10 -16.20
N PRO A 549 25.37 -7.16 -15.36
CA PRO A 549 25.31 -7.90 -14.10
C PRO A 549 24.37 -7.22 -13.07
N GLY A 550 23.96 -6.01 -13.36
CA GLY A 550 23.26 -5.15 -12.41
C GLY A 550 24.22 -4.39 -11.49
N ALA A 551 23.70 -3.34 -10.88
CA ALA A 551 24.43 -2.54 -9.92
C ALA A 551 23.50 -2.09 -8.78
N VAL A 552 24.04 -2.02 -7.56
CA VAL A 552 23.31 -1.45 -6.44
C VAL A 552 23.14 0.04 -6.67
N ASP A 553 21.90 0.50 -6.70
CA ASP A 553 21.58 1.92 -6.76
C ASP A 553 21.70 2.54 -5.37
N ASN A 554 22.88 3.11 -5.12
CA ASN A 554 23.16 3.74 -3.84
C ASN A 554 22.20 4.90 -3.55
N SER A 555 21.71 5.61 -4.57
CA SER A 555 20.79 6.73 -4.39
C SER A 555 19.42 6.31 -3.84
N GLN A 556 19.04 5.06 -4.04
CA GLN A 556 17.79 4.47 -3.55
C GLN A 556 17.98 3.57 -2.31
N THR A 557 19.23 3.30 -1.90
CA THR A 557 19.51 2.58 -0.67
C THR A 557 19.11 3.42 0.53
N VAL A 558 18.24 2.90 1.40
CA VAL A 558 17.74 3.61 2.59
C VAL A 558 18.11 2.82 3.84
N ARG A 559 18.59 3.54 4.85
CA ARG A 559 18.81 3.04 6.22
C ARG A 559 18.04 3.95 7.16
N ASN A 560 17.11 3.37 7.90
CA ASN A 560 16.28 4.10 8.85
C ASN A 560 16.49 3.52 10.25
N LEU A 561 16.96 4.34 11.17
CA LEU A 561 17.06 4.02 12.60
C LEU A 561 16.03 4.85 13.35
N TYR A 562 15.15 4.18 14.06
CA TYR A 562 14.14 4.81 14.90
C TYR A 562 14.22 4.27 16.32
N TYR A 563 14.15 5.15 17.31
CA TYR A 563 14.01 4.75 18.71
C TYR A 563 13.02 5.63 19.45
N GLN A 564 12.32 5.02 20.39
CA GLN A 564 11.23 5.62 21.14
C GLN A 564 11.25 5.15 22.58
N ALA A 565 10.92 6.07 23.48
CA ALA A 565 10.58 5.79 24.88
C ALA A 565 9.20 6.37 25.19
N GLN A 566 8.37 5.60 25.86
CA GLN A 566 6.99 5.96 26.15
C GLN A 566 6.62 5.55 27.58
N LEU A 567 5.89 6.44 28.28
CA LEU A 567 5.25 6.16 29.55
C LEU A 567 3.73 6.27 29.38
N ASN A 568 2.99 5.29 29.88
CA ASN A 568 1.54 5.26 29.86
C ASN A 568 1.00 5.09 31.26
N TRP A 569 -0.04 5.85 31.60
CA TRP A 569 -0.77 5.70 32.82
C TRP A 569 -2.28 5.63 32.53
N VAL A 570 -2.93 4.54 32.92
CA VAL A 570 -4.35 4.28 32.69
C VAL A 570 -4.99 3.92 34.03
N ARG A 571 -5.98 4.70 34.47
CA ARG A 571 -6.62 4.43 35.75
C ARG A 571 -8.07 4.83 35.77
N SER A 572 -8.89 4.00 36.43
CA SER A 572 -10.29 4.25 36.67
C SER A 572 -10.55 4.48 38.18
N PHE A 573 -11.33 5.52 38.49
CA PHE A 573 -11.73 5.89 39.84
C PHE A 573 -13.26 5.98 39.86
N GLY A 574 -13.93 4.89 40.14
CA GLY A 574 -15.41 4.83 40.08
C GLY A 574 -15.88 5.09 38.64
N LYS A 575 -16.57 6.20 38.40
CA LYS A 575 -17.06 6.63 37.08
C LYS A 575 -16.08 7.49 36.31
N HIS A 576 -14.89 7.77 36.86
CA HIS A 576 -13.86 8.60 36.23
C HIS A 576 -12.79 7.71 35.62
N ASN A 577 -12.58 7.83 34.35
CA ASN A 577 -11.50 7.14 33.61
C ASN A 577 -10.51 8.17 33.12
N VAL A 578 -9.23 8.00 33.47
CA VAL A 578 -8.14 8.91 33.07
C VAL A 578 -7.07 8.12 32.36
N THR A 579 -6.56 8.64 31.26
CA THR A 579 -5.36 8.15 30.63
C THR A 579 -4.36 9.28 30.43
N ALA A 580 -3.08 9.00 30.60
CA ALA A 580 -2.02 9.93 30.27
C ALA A 580 -0.88 9.17 29.57
N MET A 581 -0.28 9.77 28.58
CA MET A 581 0.85 9.24 27.83
C MET A 581 1.87 10.35 27.63
N GLY A 582 3.14 10.02 27.82
CA GLY A 582 4.28 10.84 27.41
C GLY A 582 5.18 10.01 26.51
N LEU A 583 5.71 10.61 25.45
CA LEU A 583 6.51 9.96 24.43
C LEU A 583 7.68 10.85 24.04
N PHE A 584 8.83 10.20 23.87
CA PHE A 584 10.01 10.73 23.20
C PHE A 584 10.35 9.81 22.03
N SER A 585 10.63 10.35 20.86
CA SER A 585 11.14 9.58 19.73
C SER A 585 12.20 10.35 18.95
N ARG A 586 13.12 9.60 18.35
CA ARG A 586 14.09 10.13 17.41
C ARG A 586 14.27 9.20 16.21
N GLN A 587 14.38 9.82 15.05
CA GLN A 587 14.57 9.14 13.77
C GLN A 587 15.83 9.68 13.09
N GLU A 588 16.61 8.75 12.55
CA GLU A 588 17.72 9.01 11.64
C GLU A 588 17.43 8.28 10.33
N ASN A 589 17.35 9.03 9.22
CA ASN A 589 17.14 8.48 7.89
C ASN A 589 18.31 8.83 6.99
N ALA A 590 19.05 7.82 6.53
CA ALA A 590 20.17 7.94 5.61
C ALA A 590 19.76 7.36 4.25
N ARG A 591 19.87 8.16 3.19
CA ARG A 591 19.60 7.75 1.81
C ARG A 591 20.90 7.84 1.00
N GLY A 592 21.38 6.69 0.52
CA GLY A 592 22.61 6.62 -0.24
C GLY A 592 23.82 7.15 0.54
N SER A 593 24.62 7.96 -0.12
CA SER A 593 25.78 8.66 0.44
C SER A 593 25.47 10.08 0.93
N VAL A 594 24.21 10.52 0.88
CA VAL A 594 23.78 11.82 1.39
C VAL A 594 23.84 11.81 2.92
N MET A 595 24.19 12.93 3.54
CA MET A 595 24.17 13.06 5.01
C MET A 595 22.80 12.71 5.57
N PRO A 596 22.72 11.93 6.66
CA PRO A 596 21.47 11.53 7.29
C PRO A 596 20.60 12.74 7.66
N THR A 597 19.29 12.54 7.64
CA THR A 597 18.32 13.49 8.17
C THR A 597 17.92 13.08 9.57
N TYR A 598 17.75 14.07 10.45
CA TYR A 598 17.42 13.85 11.85
C TYR A 598 16.11 14.51 12.22
N ARG A 599 15.35 13.82 13.06
CA ARG A 599 14.11 14.33 13.61
C ARG A 599 13.98 13.91 15.07
N GLU A 600 13.43 14.79 15.89
CA GLU A 600 13.16 14.57 17.29
C GLU A 600 11.75 15.02 17.66
N ASP A 601 10.99 14.17 18.32
CA ASP A 601 9.60 14.44 18.68
C ASP A 601 9.36 14.11 20.16
N TRP A 602 8.74 15.07 20.87
CA TRP A 602 8.18 14.92 22.19
C TRP A 602 6.67 15.07 22.11
N ALA A 603 5.91 14.12 22.60
CA ALA A 603 4.48 14.19 22.54
C ALA A 603 3.83 13.76 23.85
N PHE A 604 2.66 14.32 24.16
CA PHE A 604 1.83 13.87 25.26
C PHE A 604 0.39 13.80 24.83
N ARG A 605 -0.37 12.92 25.50
CA ARG A 605 -1.80 12.76 25.35
C ARG A 605 -2.45 12.54 26.71
N THR A 606 -3.55 13.23 26.95
CA THR A 606 -4.36 13.03 28.16
C THR A 606 -5.81 12.88 27.73
N THR A 607 -6.48 11.84 28.27
CA THR A 607 -7.92 11.68 28.07
C THR A 607 -8.63 11.56 29.40
N TYR A 608 -9.82 12.10 29.46
CA TYR A 608 -10.72 11.99 30.60
C TYR A 608 -12.09 11.59 30.11
N ASN A 609 -12.70 10.62 30.80
CA ASN A 609 -14.03 10.14 30.52
C ASN A 609 -14.80 10.03 31.86
N TRP A 610 -16.00 10.62 31.91
CA TRP A 610 -16.90 10.49 33.04
C TRP A 610 -18.10 9.63 32.68
N ALA A 611 -18.22 8.47 33.35
CA ALA A 611 -19.36 7.56 33.25
C ALA A 611 -19.72 7.11 31.82
N ASP A 612 -18.72 7.11 30.88
CA ASP A 612 -18.87 6.86 29.46
C ASP A 612 -19.89 7.81 28.76
N ARG A 613 -20.10 9.00 29.34
CA ARG A 613 -20.99 10.03 28.81
C ARG A 613 -20.26 11.24 28.25
N TYR A 614 -19.31 11.78 29.01
CA TYR A 614 -18.57 12.98 28.65
C TYR A 614 -17.10 12.64 28.47
N PHE A 615 -16.56 13.04 27.36
CA PHE A 615 -15.20 12.73 26.97
C PHE A 615 -14.45 14.03 26.70
N ILE A 616 -13.23 14.13 27.19
CA ILE A 616 -12.32 15.24 26.95
C ILE A 616 -10.97 14.65 26.59
N GLU A 617 -10.35 15.18 25.56
CA GLU A 617 -9.01 14.81 25.12
C GLU A 617 -8.16 16.06 24.89
N TYR A 618 -6.92 16.05 25.36
CA TYR A 618 -5.94 17.09 25.08
C TYR A 618 -4.60 16.46 24.73
N ASN A 619 -4.04 16.91 23.59
CA ASN A 619 -2.80 16.42 23.04
C ASN A 619 -1.86 17.58 22.77
N GLY A 620 -0.56 17.32 22.87
CA GLY A 620 0.48 18.27 22.48
C GLY A 620 1.70 17.56 21.96
N ALA A 621 2.40 18.21 21.03
CA ALA A 621 3.64 17.74 20.47
C ALA A 621 4.64 18.89 20.34
N TYR A 622 5.88 18.66 20.77
CA TYR A 622 7.03 19.55 20.59
C TYR A 622 8.00 18.87 19.64
N ASN A 623 8.04 19.35 18.41
CA ASN A 623 8.72 18.68 17.31
C ASN A 623 9.93 19.48 16.86
N GLY A 624 11.03 18.78 16.57
CA GLY A 624 12.26 19.33 16.04
C GLY A 624 12.60 18.77 14.66
N SER A 625 12.92 19.65 13.70
CA SER A 625 13.39 19.30 12.36
C SER A 625 14.69 20.03 12.04
N GLU A 626 15.69 19.31 11.55
CA GLU A 626 16.98 19.91 11.14
C GLU A 626 16.87 20.79 9.89
N LYS A 627 15.73 20.73 9.19
CA LYS A 627 15.52 21.51 7.96
C LYS A 627 15.43 23.02 8.21
N PHE A 628 15.21 23.44 9.46
CA PHE A 628 15.04 24.84 9.86
C PHE A 628 16.27 25.38 10.62
N SER A 629 16.40 26.70 10.65
CA SER A 629 17.40 27.40 11.45
C SER A 629 17.28 27.06 12.94
N LYS A 630 18.31 27.34 13.73
CA LYS A 630 18.32 27.02 15.16
C LYS A 630 17.11 27.60 15.90
N GLU A 631 16.69 28.80 15.52
CA GLU A 631 15.60 29.57 16.11
C GLU A 631 14.23 28.95 15.79
N ASN A 632 14.06 28.41 14.57
CA ASN A 632 12.82 27.86 14.05
C ASN A 632 12.77 26.31 14.10
N ARG A 633 13.83 25.67 14.63
CA ARG A 633 14.01 24.22 14.61
C ARG A 633 12.93 23.48 15.37
N PHE A 634 12.51 24.00 16.52
CA PHE A 634 11.50 23.39 17.37
C PHE A 634 10.23 24.23 17.41
N ALA A 635 9.08 23.55 17.35
CA ALA A 635 7.78 24.19 17.49
C ALA A 635 6.82 23.32 18.32
N PHE A 636 5.90 23.97 19.04
CA PHE A 636 4.88 23.33 19.85
C PHE A 636 3.50 23.43 19.16
N PHE A 637 2.84 22.29 19.04
CA PHE A 637 1.51 22.16 18.46
C PHE A 637 0.58 21.44 19.44
N ASN A 638 -0.68 21.85 19.49
CA ASN A 638 -1.66 21.27 20.40
C ASN A 638 -3.03 21.10 19.76
N SER A 639 -3.82 20.18 20.35
CA SER A 639 -5.18 19.89 19.93
C SER A 639 -6.04 19.46 21.11
N GLY A 640 -7.33 19.73 21.00
CA GLY A 640 -8.32 19.27 21.97
C GLY A 640 -9.55 18.70 21.28
N ALA A 641 -10.22 17.78 21.96
CA ALA A 641 -11.48 17.23 21.51
C ALA A 641 -12.43 16.98 22.68
N ILE A 642 -13.70 17.10 22.41
CA ILE A 642 -14.80 16.83 23.36
C ILE A 642 -15.81 15.88 22.72
N GLY A 643 -16.43 15.03 23.54
CA GLY A 643 -17.45 14.08 23.10
C GLY A 643 -18.56 13.97 24.12
N TRP A 644 -19.77 13.78 23.63
CA TRP A 644 -20.97 13.57 24.44
C TRP A 644 -21.74 12.36 23.92
N MET A 645 -21.86 11.32 24.73
CA MET A 645 -22.65 10.13 24.46
C MET A 645 -24.10 10.38 24.88
N VAL A 646 -24.86 10.98 24.00
CA VAL A 646 -26.26 11.40 24.26
C VAL A 646 -27.14 10.19 24.60
N SER A 647 -26.88 9.02 23.97
CA SER A 647 -27.63 7.77 24.23
C SER A 647 -27.53 7.26 25.69
N GLU A 648 -26.47 7.65 26.42
CA GLU A 648 -26.29 7.25 27.84
C GLU A 648 -26.96 8.19 28.84
N GLU A 649 -27.60 9.26 28.36
CA GLU A 649 -28.30 10.19 29.24
C GLU A 649 -29.62 9.62 29.74
N PRO A 650 -30.06 9.98 30.97
CA PRO A 650 -31.30 9.47 31.57
C PRO A 650 -32.54 9.72 30.70
N PHE A 651 -32.61 10.87 30.01
CA PHE A 651 -33.75 11.21 29.14
C PHE A 651 -33.80 10.39 27.83
N MET A 652 -32.71 9.71 27.41
CA MET A 652 -32.67 8.82 26.24
C MET A 652 -32.88 7.35 26.61
N LYS A 653 -32.91 7.00 27.89
CA LYS A 653 -32.96 5.63 28.39
C LYS A 653 -34.14 4.83 27.82
N PHE A 654 -35.30 5.48 27.64
CA PHE A 654 -36.51 4.85 27.10
C PHE A 654 -36.36 4.37 25.66
N LEU A 655 -35.56 5.07 24.83
CA LEU A 655 -35.25 4.66 23.46
C LEU A 655 -34.26 3.49 23.42
N LYS A 656 -33.31 3.47 24.37
CA LYS A 656 -32.35 2.38 24.53
C LYS A 656 -33.02 1.10 25.03
N GLU A 657 -33.91 1.19 26.02
CA GLU A 657 -34.66 0.06 26.52
C GLU A 657 -35.62 -0.54 25.48
N ARG A 658 -36.13 0.27 24.55
CA ARG A 658 -36.92 -0.18 23.39
C ARG A 658 -36.10 -0.65 22.21
N ARG A 659 -34.76 -0.65 22.33
CA ARG A 659 -33.82 -1.02 21.25
C ARG A 659 -33.99 -0.22 19.96
N ILE A 660 -34.52 1.03 20.09
CA ILE A 660 -34.64 1.93 18.93
C ILE A 660 -33.34 2.66 18.69
N LEU A 661 -32.67 3.10 19.78
CA LEU A 661 -31.40 3.83 19.72
C LEU A 661 -30.35 3.08 20.54
N ASP A 662 -29.33 2.56 19.89
CA ASP A 662 -28.23 1.85 20.54
C ASP A 662 -27.13 2.82 20.94
N MET A 663 -26.77 3.74 20.04
CA MET A 663 -25.71 4.73 20.22
C MET A 663 -26.06 6.05 19.51
N LEU A 664 -25.86 7.15 20.21
CA LEU A 664 -25.81 8.48 19.63
C LEU A 664 -24.72 9.28 20.34
N LYS A 665 -23.66 9.62 19.61
CA LYS A 665 -22.52 10.37 20.13
C LYS A 665 -22.26 11.60 19.26
N ILE A 666 -22.11 12.74 19.91
CA ILE A 666 -21.72 14.00 19.29
C ILE A 666 -20.27 14.28 19.69
N ARG A 667 -19.44 14.70 18.75
CA ARG A 667 -18.04 15.01 18.99
C ARG A 667 -17.58 16.24 18.23
N ALA A 668 -16.63 16.96 18.80
CA ALA A 668 -15.99 18.10 18.17
C ALA A 668 -14.49 18.09 18.50
N SER A 669 -13.65 18.43 17.54
CA SER A 669 -12.22 18.58 17.74
C SER A 669 -11.69 19.83 17.05
N TYR A 670 -10.67 20.44 17.66
CA TYR A 670 -9.94 21.56 17.11
C TYR A 670 -8.47 21.45 17.50
N GLY A 671 -7.59 21.76 16.55
CA GLY A 671 -6.15 21.77 16.85
C GLY A 671 -5.31 22.34 15.72
N GLU A 672 -4.04 22.53 16.04
CA GLU A 672 -3.00 22.99 15.13
C GLU A 672 -1.92 21.91 15.03
N ILE A 673 -1.46 21.62 13.81
CA ILE A 673 -0.38 20.68 13.51
C ILE A 673 0.60 21.40 12.61
N GLY A 674 1.90 21.21 12.84
CA GLY A 674 2.95 21.68 11.95
C GLY A 674 3.18 20.74 10.77
N ASP A 675 3.88 21.22 9.77
CA ASP A 675 4.41 20.41 8.67
C ASP A 675 5.81 20.91 8.32
N ASP A 676 6.78 19.98 8.23
CA ASP A 676 8.16 20.27 7.83
C ASP A 676 8.42 19.92 6.36
N ASN A 677 7.40 20.07 5.53
CA ASN A 677 7.42 19.72 4.11
C ASN A 677 8.35 20.63 3.28
N VAL A 678 9.61 20.57 3.59
CA VAL A 678 10.69 21.28 2.89
C VAL A 678 11.47 20.23 2.09
N LYS A 679 11.44 20.32 0.77
CA LYS A 679 12.16 19.37 -0.12
C LYS A 679 13.67 19.59 -0.08
N THR A 680 14.10 20.85 -0.01
CA THR A 680 15.52 21.25 -0.06
C THR A 680 16.04 21.47 1.35
N ARG A 681 17.18 20.90 1.68
CA ARG A 681 17.89 21.14 2.96
C ARG A 681 18.56 22.50 2.95
N TRP A 682 18.76 23.06 4.14
CA TRP A 682 19.55 24.29 4.36
C TRP A 682 19.03 25.53 3.63
N LEU A 683 17.72 25.64 3.41
CA LEU A 683 17.11 26.86 2.83
C LEU A 683 17.37 28.12 3.64
N TYR A 684 17.79 27.99 4.89
CA TYR A 684 18.13 29.07 5.78
C TYR A 684 19.58 29.57 5.61
N MET A 685 20.42 28.92 4.76
CA MET A 685 21.83 29.24 4.55
C MET A 685 22.08 29.65 3.11
N ASN A 686 22.94 30.67 2.91
CA ASN A 686 23.47 30.95 1.58
C ASN A 686 24.34 29.78 1.11
N GLN A 687 24.14 29.39 -0.13
CA GLN A 687 24.88 28.30 -0.77
C GLN A 687 25.68 28.83 -1.94
N TRP A 688 26.93 28.40 -2.02
CA TRP A 688 27.86 28.78 -3.06
C TRP A 688 28.23 27.55 -3.89
N ALA A 689 28.26 27.70 -5.19
CA ALA A 689 28.69 26.67 -6.11
C ALA A 689 29.94 27.12 -6.87
N TYR A 690 30.82 26.16 -7.11
CA TYR A 690 31.93 26.35 -8.01
C TYR A 690 31.40 26.57 -9.43
N GLY A 691 31.78 27.71 -10.03
CA GLY A 691 31.32 28.14 -11.34
C GLY A 691 32.21 27.67 -12.51
N GLY A 692 33.26 26.96 -12.19
CA GLY A 692 34.27 26.54 -13.18
C GLY A 692 35.44 27.50 -13.32
N THR A 693 36.20 27.33 -14.36
CA THR A 693 37.24 28.26 -14.77
C THR A 693 36.64 29.43 -15.56
N SER A 694 37.13 30.62 -15.34
CA SER A 694 36.74 31.81 -16.11
C SER A 694 37.18 31.68 -17.56
N SER A 695 36.36 32.15 -18.50
CA SER A 695 36.69 32.24 -19.92
C SER A 695 37.59 33.46 -20.31
N LEU A 696 38.23 34.07 -19.32
CA LEU A 696 39.04 35.28 -19.54
C LEU A 696 40.36 35.07 -20.28
N ASP A 697 40.77 33.81 -20.53
CA ASP A 697 41.96 33.50 -21.34
C ASP A 697 41.59 32.51 -22.45
N VAL A 698 41.06 33.09 -23.53
CA VAL A 698 40.51 32.31 -24.65
C VAL A 698 41.61 31.62 -25.48
N ASP A 699 42.82 32.14 -25.48
CA ASP A 699 43.88 31.67 -26.39
C ASP A 699 44.61 30.40 -25.90
N ARG A 700 44.48 30.05 -24.61
CA ARG A 700 45.22 28.93 -24.00
C ARG A 700 44.34 27.74 -23.59
N GLY A 701 43.02 27.87 -23.70
CA GLY A 701 42.07 26.80 -23.33
C GLY A 701 41.98 26.46 -21.84
N GLU A 702 42.86 27.01 -21.02
CA GLU A 702 42.92 26.80 -19.56
C GLU A 702 43.09 28.14 -18.85
N SER A 703 42.03 28.68 -18.28
CA SER A 703 42.11 29.86 -17.42
C SER A 703 42.62 29.50 -16.03
N PRO A 704 43.61 30.20 -15.47
CA PRO A 704 44.04 30.04 -14.08
C PRO A 704 43.01 30.57 -13.08
N TYR A 705 41.99 31.29 -13.55
CA TYR A 705 41.02 31.95 -12.71
C TYR A 705 39.81 31.05 -12.48
N THR A 706 39.52 30.77 -11.24
CA THR A 706 38.30 30.09 -10.79
C THR A 706 37.32 31.11 -10.23
N TRP A 707 36.04 30.81 -10.34
CA TRP A 707 35.03 31.67 -9.76
C TRP A 707 33.96 30.84 -9.01
N TYR A 708 33.39 31.49 -8.01
CA TYR A 708 32.27 30.95 -7.26
C TYR A 708 31.08 31.86 -7.44
N ARG A 709 29.92 31.28 -7.53
CA ARG A 709 28.67 32.07 -7.57
C ARG A 709 27.77 31.61 -6.44
N GLU A 710 26.95 32.51 -5.95
CA GLU A 710 25.88 32.17 -5.07
C GLU A 710 24.86 31.32 -5.83
N SER A 711 24.66 30.05 -5.42
CA SER A 711 23.76 29.10 -6.05
C SER A 711 22.35 29.17 -5.45
N ALA A 712 22.26 29.58 -4.19
CA ALA A 712 20.99 29.85 -3.51
C ALA A 712 21.19 30.88 -2.40
N VAL A 713 20.30 31.86 -2.35
CA VAL A 713 20.19 32.81 -1.25
C VAL A 713 19.39 32.18 -0.13
N GLY A 714 19.96 32.14 1.07
CA GLY A 714 19.31 31.59 2.25
C GLY A 714 18.26 32.53 2.83
N ASN A 715 17.23 31.93 3.42
CA ASN A 715 16.23 32.67 4.20
C ASN A 715 16.14 32.08 5.61
N SER A 716 16.71 32.74 6.59
CA SER A 716 16.73 32.31 8.00
C SER A 716 15.34 32.28 8.64
N ASP A 717 14.35 32.96 8.03
CA ASP A 717 12.97 33.01 8.54
C ASP A 717 12.09 31.82 8.06
N VAL A 718 12.63 30.90 7.27
CA VAL A 718 11.91 29.70 6.88
C VAL A 718 11.54 28.90 8.15
N HIS A 719 10.25 28.62 8.28
CA HIS A 719 9.67 27.99 9.46
C HIS A 719 8.57 26.99 9.09
N TRP A 720 7.94 26.37 10.09
CA TRP A 720 6.92 25.36 9.97
C TRP A 720 5.67 25.88 9.24
N GLU A 721 5.19 25.10 8.28
CA GLU A 721 3.81 25.23 7.80
C GLU A 721 2.85 24.86 8.92
N LYS A 722 1.68 25.48 9.01
CA LYS A 722 0.68 25.26 10.05
C LYS A 722 -0.66 24.87 9.46
N VAL A 723 -1.25 23.79 9.98
CA VAL A 723 -2.59 23.32 9.59
C VAL A 723 -3.52 23.38 10.78
N LYS A 724 -4.51 24.28 10.74
CA LYS A 724 -5.60 24.36 11.71
C LYS A 724 -6.76 23.54 11.23
N LYS A 725 -7.15 22.50 12.00
CA LYS A 725 -8.22 21.56 11.67
C LYS A 725 -9.38 21.71 12.65
N LEU A 726 -10.59 21.88 12.12
CA LEU A 726 -11.84 21.86 12.87
C LEU A 726 -12.70 20.73 12.34
N ASN A 727 -13.18 19.84 13.22
CA ASN A 727 -14.03 18.72 12.87
C ASN A 727 -15.22 18.65 13.81
N PHE A 728 -16.41 18.39 13.27
CA PHE A 728 -17.63 18.08 13.99
C PHE A 728 -18.19 16.75 13.49
N GLY A 729 -18.53 15.83 14.40
CA GLY A 729 -19.00 14.49 14.04
C GLY A 729 -20.19 14.03 14.88
N ILE A 730 -21.03 13.20 14.26
CA ILE A 730 -22.12 12.48 14.90
C ILE A 730 -21.96 11.00 14.54
N ASP A 731 -21.84 10.14 15.55
CA ASP A 731 -21.84 8.69 15.39
C ASP A 731 -23.18 8.13 15.87
N TYR A 732 -23.77 7.23 15.11
CA TYR A 732 -25.11 6.71 15.39
C TYR A 732 -25.22 5.20 15.18
N SER A 733 -26.12 4.55 15.96
CA SER A 733 -26.53 3.16 15.78
C SER A 733 -28.00 3.01 16.24
N PHE A 734 -28.82 2.37 15.42
CA PHE A 734 -30.25 2.19 15.64
C PHE A 734 -30.67 0.73 15.40
N LEU A 735 -31.73 0.29 16.09
CA LEU A 735 -32.44 -0.97 15.89
C LEU A 735 -31.53 -2.20 16.00
N ASP A 736 -30.84 -2.35 17.14
CA ASP A 736 -29.86 -3.41 17.43
C ASP A 736 -28.74 -3.48 16.37
N GLY A 737 -28.24 -2.31 15.94
CA GLY A 737 -27.15 -2.20 14.95
C GLY A 737 -27.59 -2.45 13.50
N LEU A 738 -28.91 -2.50 13.22
CA LEU A 738 -29.43 -2.60 11.86
C LEU A 738 -28.92 -1.45 10.98
N PHE A 739 -28.97 -0.22 11.53
CA PHE A 739 -28.42 0.98 10.90
C PHE A 739 -27.36 1.59 11.81
N ALA A 740 -26.14 1.70 11.33
CA ALA A 740 -25.05 2.35 12.04
C ALA A 740 -24.24 3.20 11.07
N GLY A 741 -23.55 4.21 11.58
CA GLY A 741 -22.71 5.05 10.76
C GLY A 741 -22.21 6.30 11.43
N SER A 742 -21.70 7.21 10.62
CA SER A 742 -21.22 8.52 11.07
C SER A 742 -21.49 9.61 10.03
N VAL A 743 -21.63 10.83 10.52
CA VAL A 743 -21.68 12.05 9.70
C VAL A 743 -20.60 12.99 10.24
N GLU A 744 -19.73 13.45 9.37
CA GLU A 744 -18.66 14.39 9.73
C GLU A 744 -18.68 15.61 8.83
N VAL A 745 -18.38 16.78 9.41
CA VAL A 745 -18.16 18.04 8.70
C VAL A 745 -16.82 18.60 9.16
N PHE A 746 -15.97 18.98 8.22
CA PHE A 746 -14.63 19.45 8.53
C PHE A 746 -14.23 20.71 7.77
N ARG A 747 -13.31 21.46 8.37
CA ARG A 747 -12.69 22.64 7.77
C ARG A 747 -11.24 22.74 8.23
N ASP A 748 -10.32 22.67 7.26
CA ASP A 748 -8.89 22.78 7.48
C ASP A 748 -8.40 24.10 6.84
N LYS A 749 -7.50 24.80 7.52
CA LYS A 749 -6.82 25.98 7.00
C LYS A 749 -5.31 25.76 7.16
N ARG A 750 -4.62 25.64 6.04
CA ARG A 750 -3.15 25.60 5.99
C ARG A 750 -2.63 27.01 5.73
N THR A 751 -1.66 27.44 6.52
CA THR A 751 -0.97 28.72 6.40
C THR A 751 0.54 28.51 6.39
N ASP A 752 1.25 29.57 6.04
CA ASP A 752 2.72 29.56 6.03
C ASP A 752 3.30 28.51 5.06
N ILE A 753 2.55 28.17 3.97
CA ILE A 753 3.01 27.23 2.93
C ILE A 753 4.21 27.85 2.23
N LEU A 754 5.25 27.04 2.06
CA LEU A 754 6.45 27.46 1.36
C LEU A 754 6.17 27.71 -0.12
N VAL A 755 6.54 28.90 -0.57
CA VAL A 755 6.52 29.34 -1.97
C VAL A 755 7.95 29.41 -2.46
N GLY A 756 8.28 28.59 -3.48
CA GLY A 756 9.62 28.58 -4.09
C GLY A 756 9.95 29.90 -4.77
N GLY A 757 11.22 30.21 -4.86
CA GLY A 757 11.67 31.49 -5.44
C GLY A 757 11.21 31.69 -6.89
N SER A 758 11.12 30.62 -7.69
CA SER A 758 10.60 30.65 -9.07
C SER A 758 9.10 30.89 -9.17
N ASP A 759 8.36 30.60 -8.10
CA ASP A 759 6.89 30.77 -8.05
C ASP A 759 6.45 32.11 -7.47
N ARG A 760 7.41 32.94 -7.08
CA ARG A 760 7.14 34.27 -6.49
C ARG A 760 6.93 35.33 -7.56
N ALA A 761 5.97 36.20 -7.32
CA ALA A 761 5.61 37.30 -8.22
C ALA A 761 6.58 38.48 -8.06
N ILE A 762 7.83 38.29 -8.48
CA ILE A 762 8.86 39.36 -8.50
C ILE A 762 9.15 39.82 -9.92
N PRO A 763 9.50 41.09 -10.11
CA PRO A 763 9.87 41.61 -11.42
C PRO A 763 11.09 40.90 -12.02
N SER A 764 11.07 40.66 -13.34
CA SER A 764 12.18 39.98 -14.03
C SER A 764 13.53 40.70 -13.95
N TYR A 765 13.51 42.02 -13.73
CA TYR A 765 14.71 42.83 -13.57
C TYR A 765 15.36 42.75 -12.17
N PHE A 766 14.77 41.94 -11.25
CA PHE A 766 15.37 41.67 -9.95
C PHE A 766 16.75 41.01 -10.06
N GLY A 767 17.02 40.34 -11.16
CA GLY A 767 18.36 39.84 -11.53
C GLY A 767 18.78 38.52 -10.87
N THR A 768 18.01 38.02 -9.93
CA THR A 768 18.20 36.68 -9.31
C THR A 768 16.89 36.05 -8.93
N THR A 769 16.90 34.75 -8.60
CA THR A 769 15.72 34.04 -8.08
C THR A 769 15.43 34.52 -6.67
N ALA A 770 14.15 34.81 -6.37
CA ALA A 770 13.75 35.16 -5.02
C ALA A 770 13.98 34.02 -4.03
N VAL A 771 14.15 34.37 -2.77
CA VAL A 771 14.27 33.38 -1.69
C VAL A 771 12.95 32.62 -1.48
N THR A 772 13.04 31.37 -1.13
CA THR A 772 11.86 30.58 -0.68
C THR A 772 11.33 31.19 0.62
N ALA A 773 10.02 31.39 0.74
CA ALA A 773 9.39 31.99 1.91
C ALA A 773 8.03 31.37 2.24
N ASN A 774 7.61 31.49 3.51
CA ASN A 774 6.34 30.98 4.04
C ASN A 774 5.21 31.97 3.79
N LEU A 775 4.57 31.95 2.62
CA LEU A 775 3.60 32.96 2.17
C LEU A 775 2.20 32.37 1.90
N GLY A 776 2.15 31.13 1.47
CA GLY A 776 0.95 30.54 0.91
C GLY A 776 -0.13 30.16 1.92
N LYS A 777 -1.39 30.21 1.48
CA LYS A 777 -2.56 29.79 2.28
C LYS A 777 -3.55 28.99 1.45
N VAL A 778 -4.01 27.85 1.99
CA VAL A 778 -5.04 26.98 1.41
C VAL A 778 -6.12 26.70 2.44
N ARG A 779 -7.34 26.57 1.97
CA ARG A 779 -8.49 26.16 2.77
C ARG A 779 -9.11 24.91 2.14
N THR A 780 -9.31 23.86 2.95
CA THR A 780 -10.09 22.68 2.61
C THR A 780 -11.33 22.61 3.48
N LYS A 781 -12.49 22.28 2.92
CA LYS A 781 -13.74 22.04 3.64
C LYS A 781 -14.48 20.88 3.00
N GLY A 782 -15.28 20.17 3.79
CA GLY A 782 -16.03 19.04 3.26
C GLY A 782 -16.89 18.34 4.29
N TYR A 783 -17.49 17.24 3.84
CA TYR A 783 -18.27 16.35 4.68
C TYR A 783 -18.03 14.88 4.30
N GLU A 784 -18.27 14.02 5.26
CA GLU A 784 -18.17 12.56 5.11
C GLU A 784 -19.44 11.93 5.69
N LEU A 785 -19.97 10.94 4.97
CA LEU A 785 -21.14 10.17 5.36
C LEU A 785 -20.77 8.70 5.33
N GLU A 786 -21.12 7.96 6.36
CA GLU A 786 -21.03 6.51 6.43
C GLU A 786 -22.35 5.93 6.87
N LEU A 787 -22.83 4.92 6.15
CA LEU A 787 -24.02 4.14 6.51
C LEU A 787 -23.68 2.66 6.39
N ARG A 788 -23.88 1.94 7.46
CA ARG A 788 -23.79 0.48 7.54
C ARG A 788 -25.15 -0.11 7.83
N ILE A 789 -25.54 -1.09 7.05
CA ILE A 789 -26.76 -1.87 7.24
C ILE A 789 -26.31 -3.31 7.52
N ASN A 790 -26.83 -3.92 8.59
CA ASN A 790 -26.49 -5.29 8.93
C ASN A 790 -27.71 -5.97 9.54
N LYS A 791 -28.25 -6.98 8.86
CA LYS A 791 -29.39 -7.76 9.32
C LYS A 791 -29.10 -9.25 9.24
N THR A 792 -29.22 -9.92 10.36
CA THR A 792 -29.27 -11.38 10.41
C THR A 792 -30.72 -11.81 10.62
N PHE A 793 -31.23 -12.64 9.70
CA PHE A 793 -32.58 -13.18 9.76
C PHE A 793 -32.62 -14.47 10.58
N SER A 794 -33.80 -14.90 10.99
CA SER A 794 -34.01 -16.13 11.78
C SER A 794 -33.51 -17.41 11.06
N ASN A 795 -33.50 -17.43 9.74
CA ASN A 795 -32.93 -18.49 8.92
C ASN A 795 -31.38 -18.44 8.79
N LYS A 796 -30.70 -17.66 9.64
CA LYS A 796 -29.23 -17.43 9.61
C LYS A 796 -28.69 -16.70 8.37
N MET A 797 -29.55 -16.30 7.44
CA MET A 797 -29.15 -15.45 6.31
C MET A 797 -28.76 -14.08 6.84
N ARG A 798 -27.56 -13.61 6.47
CA ARG A 798 -27.07 -12.29 6.82
C ARG A 798 -27.01 -11.41 5.57
N VAL A 799 -27.68 -10.26 5.62
CA VAL A 799 -27.61 -9.21 4.60
C VAL A 799 -26.91 -8.00 5.20
N TRP A 800 -25.93 -7.49 4.50
CA TRP A 800 -25.18 -6.31 4.93
C TRP A 800 -24.87 -5.42 3.73
N ALA A 801 -24.80 -4.10 4.00
CA ALA A 801 -24.37 -3.10 3.04
C ALA A 801 -23.57 -2.02 3.77
N ASN A 802 -22.47 -1.58 3.17
CA ASN A 802 -21.69 -0.45 3.63
C ASN A 802 -21.68 0.61 2.53
N MET A 803 -22.06 1.83 2.86
CA MET A 803 -22.05 2.97 1.95
C MET A 803 -21.18 4.06 2.57
N SER A 804 -20.32 4.67 1.78
CA SER A 804 -19.53 5.83 2.19
C SER A 804 -19.54 6.89 1.10
N MET A 805 -19.59 8.15 1.51
CA MET A 805 -19.50 9.30 0.65
C MET A 805 -18.56 10.33 1.26
N THR A 806 -17.65 10.87 0.47
CA THR A 806 -16.76 11.96 0.86
C THR A 806 -16.83 13.07 -0.18
N HIS A 807 -17.01 14.29 0.30
CA HIS A 807 -16.90 15.49 -0.50
C HIS A 807 -15.84 16.41 0.13
N ALA A 808 -14.89 16.87 -0.65
CA ALA A 808 -13.87 17.83 -0.23
C ALA A 808 -13.67 18.89 -1.31
N GLU A 809 -13.59 20.15 -0.90
CA GLU A 809 -13.33 21.30 -1.77
C GLU A 809 -12.09 22.04 -1.25
N ASN A 810 -11.11 22.23 -2.12
CA ASN A 810 -9.88 22.97 -1.84
C ASN A 810 -9.92 24.34 -2.51
N LYS A 811 -9.45 25.36 -1.82
CA LYS A 811 -9.31 26.70 -2.38
C LYS A 811 -7.99 27.33 -1.94
N ILE A 812 -7.18 27.74 -2.90
CA ILE A 812 -6.03 28.57 -2.66
C ILE A 812 -6.55 29.96 -2.28
N LEU A 813 -6.11 30.46 -1.13
CA LEU A 813 -6.49 31.79 -0.62
C LEU A 813 -5.44 32.83 -0.94
N GLU A 814 -4.17 32.41 -0.89
CA GLU A 814 -3.01 33.25 -1.12
C GLU A 814 -1.84 32.38 -1.62
N LYS A 815 -1.13 32.80 -2.64
CA LYS A 815 0.04 32.10 -3.15
C LYS A 815 1.31 32.93 -2.96
N ASP A 816 1.28 34.23 -3.28
CA ASP A 816 2.33 35.25 -3.02
C ASP A 816 1.69 36.62 -2.91
#